data_f745f5b0e0582a71c832cdb35063e163
#
_entry.id   f745f5b0e0582a71c832cdb35063e163
#
_cell.length_a   1.000
_cell.length_b   1.000
_cell.length_c   1.000
_cell.angle_alpha   90.00
_cell.angle_beta   90.00
_cell.angle_gamma   90.00
#
_symmetry.space_group_name_H-M   'P 1'
#
loop_
_entity.id
_entity.type
_entity.pdbx_description
1 polymer ?
#
loop_
_entity_poly.entity_id
_entity_poly.type
_entity_poly.pdbx_seq_one_letter_code
_entity_poly.pdbx_strand_id
1 'polypeptide(L)'
;MGKQQKLEIKDDTWVPTQCGRCFSNCGIRVRRVNDVAVQIEGNAASWQGSRGGVCGKGASGLQLLYDPNRLNVPLRRTNPEKGLHADPKWKEISWEEALDEIAEKLKKTLADDPRKIFLQSTTVRSPTASQGWRRFLASILGTPNGSVGGAGIHCGAGGHMASGLMHASWDILPDYRHCNYVICWGSNSGHATGHAAMVLARLMAEAMERGMKLVVFDPMCNYSAAKATEWVPIVPGTDGAVILAMANVILNEVGKWDSAYLKLKTNGPYLTGPDGRFVRDKETGKPLVWDAGGSKAKVYDDPSIADYALEGTYTVNGLECHPAFQLLREHLKKYTPEMASEISEVPPETIRRIATEFAEAAQIGSTMTIDGHQLPLRPVSSVTFRGGEGHGNAFHTAMSVALLNHILGAADVPGGAVGMSCRSLGYPETGNLRFSPGTGPDGMLIAPLWVTPHTPWPVHKPKVPRDLGLLELFTMSSGSPIWAIGNMEELWQKIKLPYRIEVLLNFGCNSALGIANPGAQEEFLKKIPFIVSWDLFANEFAEGFADILLPDTSYLETFTFVDGQGFNFNYPFAMDPWCYHVTQPVVEPEKDRRYIMDVSFDLLDRLGKRAEVNEFWNGFIGLKDGEKFKPDERITWEQVGDRALKHYFGPEKGLDWFKEHGFMMWPKKVEEAYWRWFIDARVPIYLEWMIDLKEQMVRMGAEVGINLDWEQYTPLLSWFPCAPHLVKDPQYDLYSFSYRDIVHTSSSTMETPWLDEVSAMNPYTYNVTMNADTAKKKGLKDGDPIEVESAYGHKVTGRLKVRKGQHPRTLAIMGTAGHWAKGQPIALGKGTNFNLLMDARLEECDPVTLNLELCLKVKVKKLERA
;
A
#
# COMPACT_ATOMS: atom_id res chain seq x y z
N MET A 1 3.78 57.88 -3.15
CA MET A 1 4.61 56.86 -3.73
C MET A 1 5.65 56.45 -2.67
N GLY A 2 5.43 55.37 -1.95
CA GLY A 2 6.37 54.84 -0.96
C GLY A 2 7.64 54.36 -1.68
N LYS A 3 8.78 54.73 -1.14
CA LYS A 3 10.07 54.18 -1.59
C LYS A 3 10.02 52.66 -1.48
N GLN A 4 10.02 51.94 -2.61
CA GLN A 4 10.30 50.51 -2.61
C GLN A 4 11.67 50.31 -1.96
N GLN A 5 11.70 49.83 -0.73
CA GLN A 5 12.95 49.32 -0.16
C GLN A 5 13.39 48.16 -1.05
N LYS A 6 14.50 48.30 -1.75
CA LYS A 6 15.15 47.19 -2.44
C LYS A 6 15.49 46.13 -1.40
N LEU A 7 14.92 44.94 -1.54
CA LEU A 7 15.29 43.81 -0.71
C LEU A 7 16.80 43.54 -0.95
N GLU A 8 17.60 43.62 0.08
CA GLU A 8 18.99 43.24 0.01
C GLU A 8 19.09 41.72 0.02
N ILE A 9 19.56 41.14 -1.06
CA ILE A 9 19.79 39.68 -1.15
C ILE A 9 21.17 39.40 -0.53
N LYS A 10 21.17 38.75 0.63
CA LYS A 10 22.36 38.31 1.36
C LYS A 10 22.71 36.86 1.12
N ASP A 11 21.69 36.02 0.90
CA ASP A 11 21.77 34.58 0.60
C ASP A 11 20.75 34.23 -0.51
N ASP A 12 21.19 33.50 -1.51
CA ASP A 12 20.33 32.96 -2.60
C ASP A 12 20.86 31.59 -2.99
N THR A 13 20.27 30.57 -2.43
CA THR A 13 20.77 29.19 -2.50
C THR A 13 19.68 28.22 -2.96
N TRP A 14 20.07 27.21 -3.73
CA TRP A 14 19.23 26.07 -4.06
C TRP A 14 19.55 24.88 -3.16
N VAL A 15 18.60 24.48 -2.32
CA VAL A 15 18.71 23.36 -1.38
C VAL A 15 18.16 22.10 -2.02
N PRO A 16 18.96 21.05 -2.27
CA PRO A 16 18.46 19.78 -2.76
C PRO A 16 17.78 19.02 -1.61
N THR A 17 16.55 18.51 -1.86
CA THR A 17 15.77 17.75 -0.86
C THR A 17 14.76 16.84 -1.54
N GLN A 18 13.88 16.21 -0.78
CA GLN A 18 12.79 15.39 -1.29
C GLN A 18 11.43 16.05 -1.12
N CYS A 19 10.52 15.78 -2.05
CA CYS A 19 9.13 16.19 -1.95
C CYS A 19 8.34 15.23 -1.04
N GLY A 20 7.82 15.75 0.07
CA GLY A 20 7.00 15.00 1.03
C GLY A 20 5.50 15.03 0.76
N ARG A 21 5.03 15.36 -0.46
CA ARG A 21 3.60 15.50 -0.76
C ARG A 21 2.89 14.19 -1.14
N CYS A 22 3.63 13.16 -1.49
CA CYS A 22 3.10 11.81 -1.78
C CYS A 22 4.20 10.75 -1.70
N PHE A 23 3.84 9.50 -1.89
CA PHE A 23 4.77 8.37 -1.84
C PHE A 23 5.87 8.34 -2.90
N SER A 24 5.80 9.17 -3.94
CA SER A 24 6.83 9.18 -4.98
C SER A 24 8.14 9.80 -4.50
N ASN A 25 8.13 10.58 -3.41
CA ASN A 25 9.30 11.20 -2.80
C ASN A 25 10.29 11.78 -3.82
N CYS A 26 9.75 12.53 -4.79
CA CYS A 26 10.54 13.06 -5.91
C CYS A 26 11.70 13.90 -5.42
N GLY A 27 12.88 13.73 -6.04
CA GLY A 27 14.00 14.61 -5.83
C GLY A 27 13.67 16.02 -6.34
N ILE A 28 13.76 17.02 -5.46
CA ILE A 28 13.48 18.42 -5.75
C ILE A 28 14.65 19.28 -5.31
N ARG A 29 14.68 20.50 -5.80
CA ARG A 29 15.50 21.58 -5.25
C ARG A 29 14.61 22.77 -4.93
N VAL A 30 14.89 23.42 -3.82
CA VAL A 30 14.13 24.56 -3.33
C VAL A 30 15.02 25.77 -3.24
N ARG A 31 14.63 26.85 -3.88
CA ARG A 31 15.35 28.12 -3.80
C ARG A 31 15.00 28.80 -2.50
N ARG A 32 16.02 29.16 -1.74
CA ARG A 32 15.95 29.95 -0.50
C ARG A 32 16.63 31.27 -0.71
N VAL A 33 15.96 32.36 -0.38
CA VAL A 33 16.48 33.74 -0.43
C VAL A 33 16.30 34.35 0.93
N ASN A 34 17.40 34.75 1.59
CA ASN A 34 17.40 35.32 2.93
C ASN A 34 16.53 34.47 3.90
N ASP A 35 16.83 33.19 3.98
CA ASP A 35 16.13 32.19 4.81
C ASP A 35 14.63 31.96 4.47
N VAL A 36 14.13 32.49 3.35
CA VAL A 36 12.77 32.27 2.87
C VAL A 36 12.77 31.33 1.67
N ALA A 37 12.04 30.23 1.73
CA ALA A 37 11.82 29.34 0.59
C ALA A 37 10.86 30.01 -0.41
N VAL A 38 11.32 30.22 -1.66
CA VAL A 38 10.58 31.02 -2.64
C VAL A 38 10.19 30.28 -3.91
N GLN A 39 10.81 29.12 -4.20
CA GLN A 39 10.56 28.36 -5.42
C GLN A 39 10.89 26.88 -5.23
N ILE A 40 10.07 25.99 -5.80
CA ILE A 40 10.31 24.55 -5.85
C ILE A 40 10.41 24.10 -7.29
N GLU A 41 11.47 23.36 -7.61
CA GLU A 41 11.68 22.72 -8.90
C GLU A 41 12.01 21.23 -8.74
N GLY A 42 11.79 20.44 -9.78
CA GLY A 42 12.35 19.09 -9.86
C GLY A 42 13.89 19.16 -9.97
N ASN A 43 14.56 18.23 -9.30
CA ASN A 43 16.02 18.11 -9.40
C ASN A 43 16.36 17.23 -10.60
N ALA A 44 16.77 17.87 -11.71
CA ALA A 44 17.06 17.19 -12.98
C ALA A 44 18.20 16.14 -12.86
N ALA A 45 19.08 16.27 -11.88
CA ALA A 45 20.17 15.32 -11.63
C ALA A 45 19.68 14.05 -10.88
N SER A 46 18.50 14.10 -10.27
CA SER A 46 17.95 12.99 -9.48
C SER A 46 17.02 12.10 -10.29
N TRP A 47 17.17 10.79 -10.15
CA TRP A 47 16.25 9.80 -10.71
C TRP A 47 15.11 9.41 -9.75
N GLN A 48 15.16 9.92 -8.52
CA GLN A 48 14.13 9.63 -7.53
C GLN A 48 12.75 10.18 -7.95
N GLY A 49 11.78 9.33 -7.92
CA GLY A 49 10.38 9.68 -8.16
C GLY A 49 10.12 10.13 -9.61
N SER A 50 10.08 11.42 -9.86
CA SER A 50 9.71 12.02 -11.15
C SER A 50 10.83 12.10 -12.18
N ARG A 51 12.04 11.63 -11.85
CA ARG A 51 13.24 11.76 -12.73
C ARG A 51 13.50 13.20 -13.18
N GLY A 52 13.52 14.09 -12.22
CA GLY A 52 13.81 15.50 -12.43
C GLY A 52 12.59 16.39 -12.68
N GLY A 53 11.38 15.82 -12.71
CA GLY A 53 10.14 16.60 -12.77
C GLY A 53 9.58 16.94 -11.39
N VAL A 54 8.59 17.83 -11.35
CA VAL A 54 7.75 18.11 -10.19
C VAL A 54 6.29 18.26 -10.64
N CYS A 55 5.35 17.65 -9.93
CA CYS A 55 3.92 17.83 -10.23
C CYS A 55 3.31 18.99 -9.45
N GLY A 56 2.06 19.34 -9.74
CA GLY A 56 1.34 20.42 -9.05
C GLY A 56 1.32 20.26 -7.52
N LYS A 57 1.22 19.01 -7.00
CA LYS A 57 1.32 18.76 -5.55
C LYS A 57 2.67 19.15 -4.98
N GLY A 58 3.75 18.82 -5.67
CA GLY A 58 5.11 19.16 -5.24
C GLY A 58 5.39 20.65 -5.37
N ALA A 59 5.02 21.26 -6.49
CA ALA A 59 5.18 22.69 -6.72
C ALA A 59 4.42 23.56 -5.71
N SER A 60 3.27 23.10 -5.22
CA SER A 60 2.47 23.76 -4.17
C SER A 60 2.99 23.58 -2.75
N GLY A 61 4.18 23.00 -2.57
CA GLY A 61 4.75 22.75 -1.25
C GLY A 61 4.99 23.99 -0.41
N LEU A 62 5.28 25.13 -1.04
CA LEU A 62 5.40 26.42 -0.36
C LEU A 62 4.10 26.87 0.30
N GLN A 63 2.96 26.55 -0.31
CA GLN A 63 1.65 26.86 0.27
C GLN A 63 1.37 26.06 1.54
N LEU A 64 1.92 24.84 1.65
CA LEU A 64 1.89 24.08 2.89
C LEU A 64 2.83 24.70 3.93
N LEU A 65 4.05 25.08 3.53
CA LEU A 65 5.05 25.65 4.43
C LEU A 65 4.54 26.93 5.11
N TYR A 66 3.94 27.82 4.33
CA TYR A 66 3.49 29.16 4.76
C TYR A 66 1.98 29.24 4.98
N ASP A 67 1.29 28.13 5.15
CA ASP A 67 -0.14 28.13 5.44
C ASP A 67 -0.40 28.80 6.81
N PRO A 68 -1.25 29.83 6.86
CA PRO A 68 -1.54 30.56 8.10
C PRO A 68 -2.31 29.72 9.14
N ASN A 69 -2.94 28.61 8.73
CA ASN A 69 -3.72 27.74 9.61
C ASN A 69 -2.88 26.60 10.21
N ARG A 70 -1.57 26.57 9.94
CA ARG A 70 -0.68 25.58 10.55
C ARG A 70 -0.60 25.79 12.06
N LEU A 71 -0.53 24.66 12.76
CA LEU A 71 -0.26 24.68 14.21
C LEU A 71 1.12 25.28 14.50
N ASN A 72 1.19 26.07 15.54
CA ASN A 72 2.40 26.82 15.92
C ASN A 72 2.91 26.50 17.32
N VAL A 73 2.03 26.11 18.21
CA VAL A 73 2.31 25.80 19.62
C VAL A 73 1.50 24.59 20.06
N PRO A 74 1.92 23.87 21.11
CA PRO A 74 1.12 22.80 21.68
C PRO A 74 -0.22 23.31 22.21
N LEU A 75 -1.26 22.52 21.99
CA LEU A 75 -2.64 22.85 22.39
C LEU A 75 -3.20 21.74 23.30
N ARG A 76 -3.92 22.14 24.35
CA ARG A 76 -4.64 21.23 25.24
C ARG A 76 -6.14 21.44 25.06
N ARG A 77 -6.90 20.32 24.93
CA ARG A 77 -8.35 20.34 24.99
C ARG A 77 -8.83 20.76 26.36
N THR A 78 -9.78 21.70 26.42
CA THR A 78 -10.44 22.08 27.68
C THR A 78 -11.88 21.57 27.76
N ASN A 79 -12.48 21.19 26.62
CA ASN A 79 -13.76 20.52 26.59
C ASN A 79 -13.57 19.01 26.82
N PRO A 80 -14.09 18.41 27.90
CA PRO A 80 -13.98 16.98 28.17
C PRO A 80 -14.78 16.11 27.18
N GLU A 81 -15.74 16.70 26.47
CA GLU A 81 -16.53 16.00 25.49
C GLU A 81 -15.71 15.76 24.22
N LYS A 82 -15.66 14.49 23.78
CA LYS A 82 -15.05 14.06 22.53
C LYS A 82 -16.13 13.61 21.54
N GLY A 83 -15.91 13.82 20.26
CA GLY A 83 -16.81 13.39 19.20
C GLY A 83 -16.48 14.03 17.87
N LEU A 84 -17.03 13.50 16.77
CA LEU A 84 -16.74 13.96 15.41
C LEU A 84 -16.94 15.46 15.19
N HIS A 85 -17.90 16.07 15.93
CA HIS A 85 -18.24 17.48 15.81
C HIS A 85 -18.06 18.24 17.13
N ALA A 86 -17.38 17.66 18.11
CA ALA A 86 -17.13 18.31 19.38
C ALA A 86 -16.12 19.45 19.21
N ASP A 87 -16.42 20.61 19.78
CA ASP A 87 -15.48 21.73 19.83
C ASP A 87 -14.45 21.48 20.94
N PRO A 88 -13.17 21.34 20.65
CA PRO A 88 -12.14 21.04 21.65
C PRO A 88 -11.88 22.17 22.63
N LYS A 89 -12.23 23.44 22.29
CA LYS A 89 -11.94 24.63 23.07
C LYS A 89 -10.45 24.68 23.46
N TRP A 90 -9.60 24.75 22.47
CA TRP A 90 -8.15 24.68 22.64
C TRP A 90 -7.62 25.77 23.57
N LYS A 91 -6.66 25.36 24.43
CA LYS A 91 -5.81 26.23 25.23
C LYS A 91 -4.36 26.00 24.85
N GLU A 92 -3.63 27.06 24.56
CA GLU A 92 -2.18 26.98 24.35
C GLU A 92 -1.46 26.55 25.64
N ILE A 93 -0.49 25.68 25.51
CA ILE A 93 0.38 25.21 26.60
C ILE A 93 1.83 25.18 26.10
N SER A 94 2.79 25.11 27.03
CA SER A 94 4.20 24.93 26.66
C SER A 94 4.50 23.49 26.25
N TRP A 95 5.62 23.27 25.56
CA TRP A 95 6.14 21.94 25.28
C TRP A 95 6.44 21.15 26.55
N GLU A 96 7.00 21.81 27.57
CA GLU A 96 7.29 21.19 28.86
C GLU A 96 6.03 20.65 29.52
N GLU A 97 4.97 21.48 29.59
CA GLU A 97 3.67 21.04 30.11
C GLU A 97 3.09 19.86 29.33
N ALA A 98 3.18 19.92 27.99
CA ALA A 98 2.69 18.85 27.12
C ALA A 98 3.47 17.56 27.33
N LEU A 99 4.80 17.60 27.28
CA LEU A 99 5.65 16.41 27.37
C LEU A 99 5.65 15.81 28.78
N ASP A 100 5.57 16.63 29.82
CA ASP A 100 5.45 16.13 31.20
C ASP A 100 4.14 15.38 31.41
N GLU A 101 3.02 15.92 30.91
CA GLU A 101 1.71 15.23 31.00
C GLU A 101 1.72 13.92 30.19
N ILE A 102 2.25 13.95 28.97
CA ILE A 102 2.35 12.75 28.13
C ILE A 102 3.23 11.69 28.82
N ALA A 103 4.39 12.10 29.33
CA ALA A 103 5.32 11.21 30.01
C ALA A 103 4.71 10.61 31.28
N GLU A 104 3.97 11.38 32.07
CA GLU A 104 3.27 10.89 33.27
C GLU A 104 2.24 9.81 32.91
N LYS A 105 1.39 10.07 31.90
CA LYS A 105 0.40 9.10 31.43
C LYS A 105 1.06 7.83 30.91
N LEU A 106 2.11 7.96 30.10
CA LEU A 106 2.85 6.81 29.60
C LEU A 106 3.53 6.02 30.71
N LYS A 107 4.19 6.66 31.68
CA LYS A 107 4.80 5.97 32.83
C LYS A 107 3.78 5.14 33.59
N LYS A 108 2.62 5.72 33.86
CA LYS A 108 1.53 5.02 34.56
C LYS A 108 1.05 3.80 33.76
N THR A 109 0.79 3.98 32.47
CA THR A 109 0.29 2.91 31.61
C THR A 109 1.34 1.81 31.38
N LEU A 110 2.63 2.17 31.20
CA LEU A 110 3.71 1.21 31.06
C LEU A 110 3.96 0.38 32.31
N ALA A 111 3.77 0.97 33.51
CA ALA A 111 3.89 0.26 34.79
C ALA A 111 2.76 -0.75 35.01
N ASP A 112 1.60 -0.53 34.37
CA ASP A 112 0.46 -1.44 34.44
C ASP A 112 0.49 -2.47 33.30
N ASP A 113 0.33 -2.01 32.04
CA ASP A 113 0.34 -2.91 30.88
C ASP A 113 0.66 -2.11 29.60
N PRO A 114 1.81 -2.33 28.94
CA PRO A 114 2.19 -1.63 27.72
C PRO A 114 1.21 -1.88 26.54
N ARG A 115 0.43 -2.96 26.56
CA ARG A 115 -0.59 -3.25 25.53
C ARG A 115 -1.76 -2.26 25.55
N LYS A 116 -1.90 -1.47 26.62
CA LYS A 116 -2.90 -0.39 26.72
C LYS A 116 -2.52 0.86 25.91
N ILE A 117 -1.33 0.88 25.31
CA ILE A 117 -0.89 1.93 24.41
C ILE A 117 -1.18 1.53 22.96
N PHE A 118 -1.82 2.43 22.22
CA PHE A 118 -2.05 2.29 20.79
C PHE A 118 -1.28 3.37 20.00
N LEU A 119 -0.52 2.94 19.02
CA LEU A 119 0.26 3.80 18.16
C LEU A 119 -0.36 3.87 16.77
N GLN A 120 -0.72 5.07 16.34
CA GLN A 120 -1.27 5.30 15.01
C GLN A 120 -0.38 6.27 14.23
N SER A 121 -0.11 5.98 12.96
CA SER A 121 0.67 6.86 12.10
C SER A 121 0.05 7.01 10.72
N THR A 122 0.37 8.11 10.05
CA THR A 122 0.08 8.28 8.62
C THR A 122 1.09 7.55 7.75
N THR A 123 0.81 7.43 6.44
CA THR A 123 1.75 6.92 5.44
C THR A 123 2.29 8.01 4.51
N VAL A 124 1.78 9.24 4.56
CA VAL A 124 1.93 10.23 3.50
C VAL A 124 2.80 11.44 3.87
N ARG A 125 2.99 11.69 5.14
CA ARG A 125 3.85 12.80 5.60
C ARG A 125 5.23 12.29 5.87
N SER A 126 6.21 13.16 5.82
CA SER A 126 7.59 12.81 6.08
C SER A 126 7.81 11.29 6.15
N PRO A 127 8.35 10.70 5.13
CA PRO A 127 8.38 9.24 4.98
C PRO A 127 8.92 8.50 6.20
N THR A 128 9.88 9.09 6.89
CA THR A 128 10.50 8.47 8.07
C THR A 128 9.57 8.38 9.24
N ALA A 129 8.79 9.42 9.42
CA ALA A 129 8.00 9.55 10.62
C ALA A 129 6.85 8.55 10.67
N SER A 130 6.35 8.09 9.52
CA SER A 130 5.14 7.27 9.54
C SER A 130 5.37 5.85 10.05
N GLN A 131 6.20 5.08 9.39
CA GLN A 131 6.40 3.67 9.77
C GLN A 131 7.60 3.47 10.67
N GLY A 132 8.70 4.22 10.42
CA GLY A 132 9.88 4.21 11.27
C GLY A 132 9.54 4.61 12.69
N TRP A 133 8.85 5.73 12.86
CA TRP A 133 8.41 6.23 14.17
C TRP A 133 7.55 5.22 14.92
N ARG A 134 6.53 4.64 14.28
CA ARG A 134 5.63 3.68 14.90
C ARG A 134 6.38 2.42 15.35
N ARG A 135 7.26 1.86 14.50
CA ARG A 135 8.06 0.68 14.83
C ARG A 135 9.05 0.97 15.94
N PHE A 136 9.70 2.12 15.87
CA PHE A 136 10.62 2.61 16.87
C PHE A 136 9.93 2.69 18.24
N LEU A 137 8.83 3.45 18.34
CA LEU A 137 8.09 3.58 19.60
C LEU A 137 7.48 2.25 20.07
N ALA A 138 6.90 1.45 19.16
CA ALA A 138 6.35 0.14 19.52
C ALA A 138 7.41 -0.78 20.15
N SER A 139 8.63 -0.77 19.57
CA SER A 139 9.75 -1.55 20.10
C SER A 139 10.18 -1.09 21.48
N ILE A 140 10.30 0.22 21.69
CA ILE A 140 10.77 0.79 22.98
C ILE A 140 9.70 0.72 24.06
N LEU A 141 8.43 0.98 23.72
CA LEU A 141 7.32 0.95 24.67
C LEU A 141 6.79 -0.46 24.93
N GLY A 142 7.16 -1.43 24.08
CA GLY A 142 6.71 -2.82 24.21
C GLY A 142 5.25 -3.06 23.89
N THR A 143 4.59 -2.16 23.13
CA THR A 143 3.20 -2.35 22.72
C THR A 143 3.10 -3.08 21.37
N PRO A 144 2.24 -4.12 21.26
CA PRO A 144 1.93 -4.74 19.97
C PRO A 144 0.87 -3.96 19.19
N ASN A 145 0.18 -3.00 19.82
CA ASN A 145 -0.96 -2.31 19.26
C ASN A 145 -0.51 -1.12 18.42
N GLY A 146 -0.54 -1.30 17.12
CA GLY A 146 -0.18 -0.25 16.19
C GLY A 146 -0.89 -0.38 14.85
N SER A 147 -1.24 0.75 14.25
CA SER A 147 -1.85 0.82 12.93
C SER A 147 -1.24 1.94 12.11
N VAL A 148 -1.15 1.72 10.81
CA VAL A 148 -0.96 2.79 9.84
C VAL A 148 -2.34 3.18 9.36
N GLY A 149 -2.77 4.39 9.69
CA GLY A 149 -4.15 4.82 9.51
C GLY A 149 -4.68 4.62 8.10
N GLY A 150 -5.71 3.82 7.98
CA GLY A 150 -6.31 3.38 6.73
C GLY A 150 -5.49 2.34 5.95
N ALA A 151 -4.21 2.17 6.21
CA ALA A 151 -3.44 1.09 5.63
C ALA A 151 -3.82 -0.24 6.28
N GLY A 152 -3.95 -1.27 5.44
CA GLY A 152 -4.36 -2.60 5.86
C GLY A 152 -5.83 -2.88 5.60
N ILE A 153 -6.74 -1.98 5.89
CA ILE A 153 -8.15 -2.15 5.51
C ILE A 153 -8.56 -1.30 4.30
N HIS A 154 -7.95 -0.15 4.10
CA HIS A 154 -8.21 0.78 2.97
C HIS A 154 -7.06 0.87 1.97
N CYS A 155 -6.01 0.08 2.13
CA CYS A 155 -4.85 0.07 1.24
C CYS A 155 -4.92 -1.14 0.29
N GLY A 156 -3.92 -1.31 -0.55
CA GLY A 156 -3.74 -2.46 -1.41
C GLY A 156 -3.16 -3.67 -0.67
N ALA A 157 -3.79 -4.16 0.42
CA ALA A 157 -3.24 -5.25 1.21
C ALA A 157 -3.15 -6.55 0.39
N GLY A 158 -4.15 -6.83 -0.46
CA GLY A 158 -4.11 -7.95 -1.38
C GLY A 158 -2.94 -7.89 -2.35
N GLY A 159 -2.71 -6.72 -2.99
CA GLY A 159 -1.60 -6.49 -3.90
C GLY A 159 -0.24 -6.58 -3.24
N HIS A 160 -0.09 -6.03 -2.04
CA HIS A 160 1.15 -6.16 -1.28
C HIS A 160 1.46 -7.61 -0.91
N MET A 161 0.42 -8.39 -0.53
CA MET A 161 0.58 -9.81 -0.25
C MET A 161 0.98 -10.58 -1.51
N ALA A 162 0.28 -10.37 -2.62
CA ALA A 162 0.60 -11.00 -3.90
C ALA A 162 2.01 -10.62 -4.38
N SER A 163 2.37 -9.33 -4.30
CA SER A 163 3.71 -8.85 -4.65
C SER A 163 4.80 -9.49 -3.79
N GLY A 164 4.54 -9.65 -2.50
CA GLY A 164 5.44 -10.34 -1.59
C GLY A 164 5.64 -11.81 -1.93
N LEU A 165 4.55 -12.54 -2.09
CA LEU A 165 4.57 -13.99 -2.40
C LEU A 165 5.18 -14.29 -3.76
N MET A 166 4.90 -13.45 -4.75
CA MET A 166 5.20 -13.73 -6.15
C MET A 166 6.46 -13.01 -6.66
N HIS A 167 6.85 -11.89 -6.05
CA HIS A 167 7.96 -11.04 -6.51
C HIS A 167 8.93 -10.63 -5.40
N ALA A 168 8.76 -11.11 -4.17
CA ALA A 168 9.54 -10.67 -3.00
C ALA A 168 9.53 -9.14 -2.81
N SER A 169 8.49 -8.46 -3.24
CA SER A 169 8.42 -7.02 -3.36
C SER A 169 7.19 -6.43 -2.66
N TRP A 170 7.22 -5.14 -2.43
CA TRP A 170 6.06 -4.41 -1.91
C TRP A 170 5.00 -4.19 -2.98
N ASP A 171 5.41 -3.99 -4.22
CA ASP A 171 4.52 -3.64 -5.34
C ASP A 171 5.05 -4.20 -6.67
N ILE A 172 4.16 -4.42 -7.63
CA ILE A 172 4.47 -4.94 -8.96
C ILE A 172 4.21 -3.84 -9.99
N LEU A 173 5.15 -3.64 -10.90
CA LEU A 173 5.13 -2.59 -11.90
C LEU A 173 5.55 -3.14 -13.26
N PRO A 174 5.04 -2.59 -14.39
CA PRO A 174 5.54 -2.96 -15.70
C PRO A 174 6.99 -2.48 -15.92
N ASP A 175 7.82 -3.31 -16.54
CA ASP A 175 9.09 -2.83 -17.10
C ASP A 175 8.82 -2.05 -18.39
N TYR A 176 8.35 -0.83 -18.25
CA TYR A 176 7.96 0.03 -19.38
C TYR A 176 9.04 0.25 -20.43
N ARG A 177 10.33 -0.01 -20.13
CA ARG A 177 11.42 0.14 -21.11
C ARG A 177 11.35 -0.91 -22.21
N HIS A 178 10.90 -2.11 -21.85
CA HIS A 178 10.87 -3.27 -22.74
C HIS A 178 9.47 -3.86 -22.93
N CYS A 179 8.47 -3.36 -22.21
CA CYS A 179 7.11 -3.86 -22.26
C CYS A 179 6.38 -3.36 -23.51
N ASN A 180 5.61 -4.23 -24.18
CA ASN A 180 4.82 -3.94 -25.36
C ASN A 180 3.31 -4.06 -25.15
N TYR A 181 2.88 -4.72 -24.08
CA TYR A 181 1.47 -4.91 -23.74
C TYR A 181 1.25 -4.86 -22.23
N VAL A 182 0.45 -3.92 -21.78
CA VAL A 182 0.13 -3.76 -20.34
C VAL A 182 -1.36 -3.86 -20.14
N ILE A 183 -1.79 -4.66 -19.16
CA ILE A 183 -3.16 -4.68 -18.65
C ILE A 183 -3.17 -4.09 -17.25
N CYS A 184 -3.97 -3.04 -17.04
CA CYS A 184 -4.21 -2.41 -15.74
C CYS A 184 -5.61 -2.76 -15.23
N TRP A 185 -5.69 -3.27 -14.00
CA TRP A 185 -6.95 -3.66 -13.33
C TRP A 185 -7.28 -2.67 -12.22
N GLY A 186 -8.36 -1.90 -12.39
CA GLY A 186 -8.83 -0.92 -11.40
C GLY A 186 -7.74 0.05 -10.93
N SER A 187 -6.77 0.36 -11.78
CA SER A 187 -5.60 1.16 -11.44
C SER A 187 -5.44 2.33 -12.38
N ASN A 188 -5.16 3.50 -11.81
CA ASN A 188 -4.85 4.70 -12.56
C ASN A 188 -3.31 4.84 -12.68
N SER A 189 -2.68 3.83 -13.27
CA SER A 189 -1.22 3.72 -13.38
C SER A 189 -0.62 4.95 -14.04
N GLY A 190 0.46 5.46 -13.48
CA GLY A 190 1.13 6.65 -13.96
C GLY A 190 0.45 7.98 -13.61
N HIS A 191 -0.74 7.99 -13.04
CA HIS A 191 -1.47 9.24 -12.75
C HIS A 191 -1.86 9.40 -11.28
N ALA A 192 -2.50 8.41 -10.68
CA ALA A 192 -3.02 8.52 -9.32
C ALA A 192 -2.77 7.28 -8.46
N THR A 193 -1.94 6.37 -8.91
CA THR A 193 -1.52 5.21 -8.12
C THR A 193 -0.52 5.60 -7.03
N GLY A 194 -0.64 4.96 -5.87
CA GLY A 194 0.02 5.33 -4.64
C GLY A 194 1.52 5.51 -4.73
N HIS A 195 2.26 4.43 -5.01
CA HIS A 195 3.69 4.43 -4.72
C HIS A 195 4.59 5.00 -5.82
N ALA A 196 4.20 4.96 -7.07
CA ALA A 196 5.10 5.29 -8.18
C ALA A 196 4.48 6.18 -9.26
N ALA A 197 3.43 6.91 -8.94
CA ALA A 197 2.62 7.65 -9.92
C ALA A 197 3.44 8.52 -10.88
N MET A 198 4.36 9.32 -10.37
CA MET A 198 5.11 10.27 -11.19
C MET A 198 6.18 9.61 -12.07
N VAL A 199 6.81 8.54 -11.57
CA VAL A 199 7.79 7.77 -12.36
C VAL A 199 7.09 7.07 -13.51
N LEU A 200 5.99 6.39 -13.20
CA LEU A 200 5.25 5.60 -14.18
C LEU A 200 4.62 6.45 -15.28
N ALA A 201 4.17 7.66 -14.99
CA ALA A 201 3.56 8.54 -15.97
C ALA A 201 4.47 8.77 -17.19
N ARG A 202 5.72 9.12 -16.95
CA ARG A 202 6.69 9.37 -18.01
C ARG A 202 7.07 8.09 -18.75
N LEU A 203 7.39 7.02 -18.02
CA LEU A 203 7.78 5.75 -18.61
C LEU A 203 6.66 5.13 -19.44
N MET A 204 5.42 5.23 -18.96
CA MET A 204 4.24 4.79 -19.68
C MET A 204 4.05 5.58 -20.97
N ALA A 205 4.20 6.92 -20.94
CA ALA A 205 4.09 7.75 -22.12
C ALA A 205 5.17 7.40 -23.16
N GLU A 206 6.42 7.25 -22.74
CA GLU A 206 7.54 6.83 -23.60
C GLU A 206 7.31 5.43 -24.21
N ALA A 207 6.73 4.49 -23.44
CA ALA A 207 6.39 3.16 -23.92
C ALA A 207 5.25 3.18 -24.94
N MET A 208 4.22 3.98 -24.70
CA MET A 208 3.10 4.14 -25.63
C MET A 208 3.54 4.81 -26.93
N GLU A 209 4.46 5.76 -26.89
CA GLU A 209 5.07 6.36 -28.07
C GLU A 209 5.81 5.32 -28.92
N ARG A 210 6.44 4.31 -28.28
CA ARG A 210 7.04 3.16 -28.99
C ARG A 210 6.03 2.14 -29.52
N GLY A 211 4.72 2.35 -29.27
CA GLY A 211 3.66 1.46 -29.76
C GLY A 211 3.18 0.42 -28.73
N MET A 212 3.52 0.57 -27.45
CA MET A 212 2.99 -0.30 -26.38
C MET A 212 1.46 -0.18 -26.34
N LYS A 213 0.78 -1.33 -26.31
CA LYS A 213 -0.66 -1.40 -26.02
C LYS A 213 -0.92 -1.30 -24.54
N LEU A 214 -1.84 -0.41 -24.16
CA LEU A 214 -2.35 -0.29 -22.80
C LEU A 214 -3.85 -0.64 -22.80
N VAL A 215 -4.24 -1.65 -22.06
CA VAL A 215 -5.64 -2.01 -21.81
C VAL A 215 -5.97 -1.71 -20.36
N VAL A 216 -7.06 -1.00 -20.10
CA VAL A 216 -7.47 -0.63 -18.75
C VAL A 216 -8.87 -1.15 -18.47
N PHE A 217 -8.98 -2.06 -17.50
CA PHE A 217 -10.25 -2.50 -16.91
C PHE A 217 -10.54 -1.60 -15.71
N ASP A 218 -11.63 -0.83 -15.77
CA ASP A 218 -12.00 0.11 -14.71
C ASP A 218 -13.48 0.49 -14.86
N PRO A 219 -14.25 0.62 -13.78
CA PRO A 219 -15.66 1.05 -13.86
C PRO A 219 -15.82 2.48 -14.39
N MET A 220 -14.75 3.27 -14.44
CA MET A 220 -14.76 4.60 -15.03
C MET A 220 -13.58 4.82 -15.98
N CYS A 221 -13.78 5.56 -17.03
CA CYS A 221 -12.69 6.04 -17.89
C CYS A 221 -11.86 7.07 -17.12
N ASN A 222 -10.91 6.56 -16.34
CA ASN A 222 -9.97 7.34 -15.53
C ASN A 222 -8.86 7.95 -16.43
N TYR A 223 -7.87 8.62 -15.84
CA TYR A 223 -6.82 9.29 -16.63
C TYR A 223 -5.95 8.32 -17.44
N SER A 224 -5.67 7.12 -16.90
CA SER A 224 -4.94 6.08 -17.64
C SER A 224 -5.81 5.49 -18.75
N ALA A 225 -7.09 5.20 -18.45
CA ALA A 225 -8.06 4.71 -19.42
C ALA A 225 -8.29 5.71 -20.59
N ALA A 226 -8.30 7.00 -20.28
CA ALA A 226 -8.42 8.07 -21.32
C ALA A 226 -7.20 8.15 -22.26
N LYS A 227 -6.08 7.56 -21.89
CA LYS A 227 -4.85 7.45 -22.70
C LYS A 227 -4.64 6.07 -23.28
N ALA A 228 -5.38 5.06 -22.78
CA ALA A 228 -5.22 3.67 -23.14
C ALA A 228 -5.55 3.41 -24.63
N THR A 229 -4.99 2.33 -25.15
CA THR A 229 -5.40 1.75 -26.42
C THR A 229 -6.85 1.29 -26.35
N GLU A 230 -7.25 0.76 -25.19
CA GLU A 230 -8.60 0.30 -24.94
C GLU A 230 -8.98 0.46 -23.46
N TRP A 231 -10.17 1.02 -23.21
CA TRP A 231 -10.83 1.02 -21.91
C TRP A 231 -11.98 0.01 -21.94
N VAL A 232 -11.96 -0.90 -20.98
CA VAL A 232 -13.00 -1.94 -20.79
C VAL A 232 -13.75 -1.64 -19.49
N PRO A 233 -15.00 -1.15 -19.57
CA PRO A 233 -15.82 -0.97 -18.38
C PRO A 233 -16.17 -2.31 -17.75
N ILE A 234 -16.07 -2.37 -16.41
CA ILE A 234 -16.28 -3.60 -15.64
C ILE A 234 -17.09 -3.31 -14.38
N VAL A 235 -17.89 -4.28 -13.93
CA VAL A 235 -18.55 -4.23 -12.62
C VAL A 235 -17.51 -4.32 -11.51
N PRO A 236 -17.51 -3.42 -10.51
CA PRO A 236 -16.52 -3.46 -9.42
C PRO A 236 -16.48 -4.80 -8.67
N GLY A 237 -15.27 -5.28 -8.34
CA GLY A 237 -15.06 -6.53 -7.61
C GLY A 237 -15.17 -7.81 -8.44
N THR A 238 -15.29 -7.69 -9.77
CA THR A 238 -15.40 -8.84 -10.67
C THR A 238 -14.14 -9.08 -11.49
N ASP A 239 -13.11 -8.29 -11.29
CA ASP A 239 -11.82 -8.38 -11.99
C ASP A 239 -11.25 -9.81 -11.95
N GLY A 240 -11.27 -10.45 -10.77
CA GLY A 240 -10.77 -11.80 -10.57
C GLY A 240 -11.45 -12.84 -11.48
N ALA A 241 -12.76 -12.72 -11.74
CA ALA A 241 -13.48 -13.63 -12.63
C ALA A 241 -12.98 -13.51 -14.09
N VAL A 242 -12.77 -12.26 -14.56
CA VAL A 242 -12.25 -11.99 -15.91
C VAL A 242 -10.80 -12.47 -16.03
N ILE A 243 -9.97 -12.22 -15.02
CA ILE A 243 -8.56 -12.63 -15.02
C ILE A 243 -8.43 -14.16 -15.07
N LEU A 244 -9.21 -14.88 -14.26
CA LEU A 244 -9.22 -16.35 -14.28
C LEU A 244 -9.74 -16.91 -15.60
N ALA A 245 -10.74 -16.26 -16.21
CA ALA A 245 -11.19 -16.62 -17.55
C ALA A 245 -10.12 -16.38 -18.62
N MET A 246 -9.37 -15.28 -18.53
CA MET A 246 -8.22 -15.03 -19.41
C MET A 246 -7.13 -16.10 -19.21
N ALA A 247 -6.83 -16.48 -17.96
CA ALA A 247 -5.89 -17.56 -17.67
C ALA A 247 -6.36 -18.91 -18.26
N ASN A 248 -7.67 -19.19 -18.18
CA ASN A 248 -8.26 -20.37 -18.85
C ASN A 248 -8.09 -20.31 -20.37
N VAL A 249 -8.38 -19.19 -21.01
CA VAL A 249 -8.19 -19.01 -22.46
C VAL A 249 -6.71 -19.25 -22.82
N ILE A 250 -5.76 -18.63 -22.10
CA ILE A 250 -4.33 -18.78 -22.34
C ILE A 250 -3.88 -20.24 -22.23
N LEU A 251 -4.27 -20.92 -21.15
CA LEU A 251 -3.79 -22.26 -20.84
C LEU A 251 -4.52 -23.37 -21.60
N ASN A 252 -5.84 -23.24 -21.79
CA ASN A 252 -6.69 -24.34 -22.28
C ASN A 252 -7.23 -24.12 -23.70
N GLU A 253 -7.46 -22.86 -24.15
CA GLU A 253 -7.92 -22.59 -25.50
C GLU A 253 -6.74 -22.28 -26.44
N VAL A 254 -5.83 -21.39 -26.05
CA VAL A 254 -4.63 -21.01 -26.85
C VAL A 254 -3.50 -22.01 -26.66
N GLY A 255 -3.39 -22.61 -25.49
CA GLY A 255 -2.36 -23.61 -25.16
C GLY A 255 -0.93 -23.00 -25.09
N LYS A 256 -0.81 -21.78 -24.58
CA LYS A 256 0.44 -21.02 -24.57
C LYS A 256 0.91 -20.68 -23.16
N TRP A 257 2.04 -21.24 -22.74
CA TRP A 257 2.66 -20.93 -21.42
C TRP A 257 4.16 -21.12 -21.49
N ASP A 258 4.89 -20.45 -20.56
CA ASP A 258 6.34 -20.63 -20.44
C ASP A 258 6.67 -21.88 -19.62
N SER A 259 6.84 -23.00 -20.31
CA SER A 259 7.12 -24.29 -19.67
C SER A 259 8.40 -24.27 -18.86
N ALA A 260 9.47 -23.62 -19.35
CA ALA A 260 10.74 -23.54 -18.64
C ALA A 260 10.61 -22.76 -17.34
N TYR A 261 9.91 -21.63 -17.39
CA TYR A 261 9.63 -20.83 -16.20
C TYR A 261 8.80 -21.62 -15.17
N LEU A 262 7.70 -22.23 -15.61
CA LEU A 262 6.81 -23.00 -14.72
C LEU A 262 7.54 -24.17 -14.05
N LYS A 263 8.40 -24.87 -14.79
CA LYS A 263 9.20 -25.99 -14.27
C LYS A 263 10.24 -25.56 -13.23
N LEU A 264 10.89 -24.41 -13.43
CA LEU A 264 12.05 -24.01 -12.64
C LEU A 264 11.75 -22.95 -11.58
N LYS A 265 10.77 -22.09 -11.80
CA LYS A 265 10.53 -20.91 -10.97
C LYS A 265 9.17 -20.91 -10.24
N THR A 266 8.39 -22.00 -10.36
CA THR A 266 7.13 -22.18 -9.64
C THR A 266 7.06 -23.55 -8.96
N ASN A 267 6.08 -23.72 -8.07
CA ASN A 267 5.75 -25.04 -7.50
C ASN A 267 4.83 -25.86 -8.40
N GLY A 268 4.67 -25.47 -9.67
CA GLY A 268 3.86 -26.21 -10.64
C GLY A 268 4.22 -27.69 -10.81
N PRO A 269 5.49 -28.10 -10.77
CA PRO A 269 5.90 -29.50 -10.84
C PRO A 269 5.65 -30.32 -9.57
N TYR A 270 5.34 -29.71 -8.43
CA TYR A 270 5.18 -30.44 -7.17
C TYR A 270 4.01 -31.39 -7.24
N LEU A 271 4.27 -32.67 -6.88
CA LEU A 271 3.24 -33.71 -6.88
C LEU A 271 2.27 -33.50 -5.72
N THR A 272 1.01 -33.42 -6.04
CA THR A 272 -0.08 -33.19 -5.10
C THR A 272 -0.91 -34.46 -4.98
N GLY A 273 -1.13 -34.92 -3.76
CA GLY A 273 -1.92 -36.09 -3.43
C GLY A 273 -3.44 -35.83 -3.43
N PRO A 274 -4.24 -36.87 -3.18
CA PRO A 274 -5.71 -36.78 -3.16
C PRO A 274 -6.26 -35.85 -2.07
N ASP A 275 -5.48 -35.61 -1.02
CA ASP A 275 -5.81 -34.70 0.09
C ASP A 275 -5.50 -33.21 -0.23
N GLY A 276 -5.01 -32.95 -1.44
CA GLY A 276 -4.59 -31.62 -1.86
C GLY A 276 -3.21 -31.20 -1.36
N ARG A 277 -2.51 -32.02 -0.59
CA ARG A 277 -1.19 -31.70 -0.04
C ARG A 277 -0.08 -32.21 -0.96
N PHE A 278 1.09 -31.57 -0.92
CA PHE A 278 2.24 -32.05 -1.65
C PHE A 278 2.74 -33.39 -1.09
N VAL A 279 3.04 -34.30 -1.98
CA VAL A 279 3.72 -35.55 -1.63
C VAL A 279 5.18 -35.21 -1.28
N ARG A 280 5.60 -35.59 -0.09
CA ARG A 280 6.93 -35.26 0.42
C ARG A 280 7.79 -36.50 0.61
N ASP A 281 9.07 -36.30 0.47
CA ASP A 281 10.07 -37.28 0.85
C ASP A 281 10.07 -37.47 2.37
N LYS A 282 10.08 -38.70 2.82
CA LYS A 282 9.95 -39.07 4.25
C LYS A 282 11.15 -38.67 5.09
N GLU A 283 12.34 -38.61 4.50
CA GLU A 283 13.58 -38.32 5.23
C GLU A 283 13.86 -36.83 5.32
N THR A 284 13.64 -36.13 4.24
CA THR A 284 13.98 -34.70 4.12
C THR A 284 12.81 -33.76 4.34
N GLY A 285 11.55 -34.24 4.24
CA GLY A 285 10.33 -33.42 4.25
C GLY A 285 10.16 -32.57 3.00
N LYS A 286 11.06 -32.64 2.02
CA LYS A 286 10.99 -31.85 0.80
C LYS A 286 9.90 -32.33 -0.14
N PRO A 287 9.21 -31.43 -0.88
CA PRO A 287 8.26 -31.81 -1.91
C PRO A 287 8.89 -32.68 -3.01
N LEU A 288 8.11 -33.65 -3.50
CA LEU A 288 8.49 -34.50 -4.62
C LEU A 288 7.98 -33.94 -5.94
N VAL A 289 8.74 -34.18 -6.99
CA VAL A 289 8.37 -33.92 -8.39
C VAL A 289 8.53 -35.20 -9.20
N TRP A 290 7.89 -35.27 -10.36
CA TRP A 290 8.13 -36.38 -11.29
C TRP A 290 9.22 -35.98 -12.30
N ASP A 291 10.30 -36.72 -12.31
CA ASP A 291 11.32 -36.62 -13.35
C ASP A 291 10.87 -37.42 -14.60
N ALA A 292 10.40 -36.68 -15.61
CA ALA A 292 9.91 -37.27 -16.86
C ALA A 292 11.02 -38.04 -17.61
N GLY A 293 12.25 -37.57 -17.57
CA GLY A 293 13.40 -38.23 -18.21
C GLY A 293 13.82 -39.50 -17.49
N GLY A 294 13.74 -39.51 -16.16
CA GLY A 294 14.10 -40.68 -15.33
C GLY A 294 12.91 -41.58 -14.98
N SER A 295 11.69 -41.20 -15.33
CA SER A 295 10.43 -41.92 -15.03
C SER A 295 10.27 -42.30 -13.56
N LYS A 296 10.60 -41.38 -12.64
CA LYS A 296 10.51 -41.59 -11.18
C LYS A 296 10.32 -40.29 -10.41
N ALA A 297 9.77 -40.43 -9.21
CA ALA A 297 9.70 -39.30 -8.27
C ALA A 297 11.06 -38.99 -7.65
N LYS A 298 11.37 -37.69 -7.50
CA LYS A 298 12.57 -37.17 -6.86
C LYS A 298 12.24 -35.97 -6.00
N VAL A 299 13.10 -35.63 -5.04
CA VAL A 299 12.98 -34.35 -4.35
C VAL A 299 13.17 -33.20 -5.34
N TYR A 300 12.45 -32.08 -5.11
CA TYR A 300 12.36 -31.00 -6.09
C TYR A 300 13.71 -30.39 -6.51
N ASP A 301 14.73 -30.47 -5.66
CA ASP A 301 16.08 -29.94 -5.86
C ASP A 301 17.15 -31.02 -6.14
N ASP A 302 16.75 -32.24 -6.51
CA ASP A 302 17.69 -33.30 -6.89
C ASP A 302 18.41 -32.91 -8.19
N PRO A 303 19.74 -32.78 -8.18
CA PRO A 303 20.49 -32.33 -9.34
C PRO A 303 20.47 -33.33 -10.51
N SER A 304 19.99 -34.53 -10.29
CA SER A 304 19.85 -35.57 -11.33
C SER A 304 18.52 -35.54 -12.06
N ILE A 305 17.62 -34.56 -11.78
CA ILE A 305 16.39 -34.41 -12.52
C ILE A 305 16.70 -33.99 -13.95
N ALA A 306 16.28 -34.82 -14.91
CA ALA A 306 16.48 -34.55 -16.32
C ALA A 306 15.40 -33.62 -16.89
N ASP A 307 14.13 -33.79 -16.46
CA ASP A 307 13.02 -32.91 -16.84
C ASP A 307 11.89 -33.00 -15.83
N TYR A 308 11.33 -31.85 -15.48
CA TYR A 308 10.18 -31.75 -14.57
C TYR A 308 8.87 -31.97 -15.34
N ALA A 309 8.03 -32.90 -14.88
CA ALA A 309 6.67 -33.03 -15.40
C ALA A 309 5.76 -31.91 -14.86
N LEU A 310 4.97 -31.31 -15.75
CA LEU A 310 3.91 -30.37 -15.40
C LEU A 310 2.53 -31.02 -15.45
N GLU A 311 2.41 -32.16 -16.11
CA GLU A 311 1.17 -32.91 -16.31
C GLU A 311 1.45 -34.41 -16.22
N GLY A 312 0.41 -35.18 -15.94
CA GLY A 312 0.45 -36.63 -15.83
C GLY A 312 -0.20 -37.14 -14.54
N THR A 313 -0.49 -38.44 -14.52
CA THR A 313 -0.97 -39.15 -13.33
C THR A 313 0.11 -40.12 -12.90
N TYR A 314 0.53 -40.01 -11.66
CA TYR A 314 1.68 -40.78 -11.14
C TYR A 314 1.29 -41.47 -9.83
N THR A 315 1.85 -42.65 -9.60
CA THR A 315 1.71 -43.32 -8.30
C THR A 315 2.99 -43.20 -7.52
N VAL A 316 2.95 -42.49 -6.39
CA VAL A 316 4.11 -42.30 -5.51
C VAL A 316 3.70 -42.66 -4.08
N ASN A 317 4.49 -43.54 -3.44
CA ASN A 317 4.21 -44.07 -2.12
C ASN A 317 2.81 -44.71 -1.98
N GLY A 318 2.27 -45.27 -3.08
CA GLY A 318 0.92 -45.86 -3.13
C GLY A 318 -0.22 -44.84 -3.27
N LEU A 319 0.08 -43.57 -3.43
CA LEU A 319 -0.90 -42.49 -3.67
C LEU A 319 -0.90 -42.10 -5.14
N GLU A 320 -2.09 -41.94 -5.72
CA GLU A 320 -2.25 -41.29 -7.01
C GLU A 320 -2.04 -39.79 -6.83
N CYS A 321 -1.17 -39.18 -7.64
CA CYS A 321 -0.84 -37.78 -7.53
C CYS A 321 -0.63 -37.14 -8.90
N HIS A 322 -0.80 -35.81 -8.93
CA HIS A 322 -0.69 -34.97 -10.12
C HIS A 322 0.23 -33.78 -9.85
N PRO A 323 0.99 -33.27 -10.86
CA PRO A 323 1.64 -32.00 -10.74
C PRO A 323 0.64 -30.86 -10.44
N ALA A 324 1.00 -29.95 -9.57
CA ALA A 324 0.15 -28.81 -9.16
C ALA A 324 -0.32 -27.96 -10.36
N PHE A 325 0.51 -27.82 -11.39
CA PHE A 325 0.15 -27.11 -12.62
C PHE A 325 -1.04 -27.76 -13.35
N GLN A 326 -1.11 -29.10 -13.40
CA GLN A 326 -2.24 -29.81 -13.99
C GLN A 326 -3.53 -29.47 -13.22
N LEU A 327 -3.46 -29.50 -11.89
CA LEU A 327 -4.62 -29.16 -11.05
C LEU A 327 -5.10 -27.73 -11.30
N LEU A 328 -4.16 -26.77 -11.45
CA LEU A 328 -4.47 -25.40 -11.82
C LEU A 328 -5.18 -25.33 -13.17
N ARG A 329 -4.65 -25.99 -14.20
CA ARG A 329 -5.27 -26.02 -15.54
C ARG A 329 -6.69 -26.58 -15.53
N GLU A 330 -6.90 -27.68 -14.82
CA GLU A 330 -8.23 -28.33 -14.69
C GLU A 330 -9.19 -27.43 -13.94
N HIS A 331 -8.76 -26.82 -12.85
CA HIS A 331 -9.58 -25.89 -12.07
C HIS A 331 -10.02 -24.67 -12.87
N LEU A 332 -9.15 -24.13 -13.73
CA LEU A 332 -9.46 -22.95 -14.54
C LEU A 332 -10.53 -23.22 -15.62
N LYS A 333 -10.76 -24.46 -16.04
CA LYS A 333 -11.78 -24.77 -17.05
C LYS A 333 -13.20 -24.32 -16.69
N LYS A 334 -13.53 -24.18 -15.42
CA LYS A 334 -14.81 -23.63 -14.95
C LYS A 334 -14.96 -22.13 -15.20
N TYR A 335 -13.83 -21.40 -15.35
CA TYR A 335 -13.82 -19.96 -15.63
C TYR A 335 -13.85 -19.73 -17.15
N THR A 336 -15.01 -19.87 -17.75
CA THR A 336 -15.17 -19.57 -19.18
C THR A 336 -15.37 -18.06 -19.39
N PRO A 337 -15.03 -17.51 -20.56
CA PRO A 337 -15.35 -16.13 -20.89
C PRO A 337 -16.83 -15.80 -20.76
N GLU A 338 -17.72 -16.76 -21.06
CA GLU A 338 -19.17 -16.62 -20.92
C GLU A 338 -19.55 -16.42 -19.45
N MET A 339 -19.06 -17.29 -18.55
CA MET A 339 -19.32 -17.18 -17.12
C MET A 339 -18.77 -15.85 -16.56
N ALA A 340 -17.56 -15.47 -16.95
CA ALA A 340 -16.98 -14.20 -16.52
C ALA A 340 -17.77 -13.00 -17.04
N SER A 341 -18.32 -13.09 -18.26
CA SER A 341 -19.17 -12.05 -18.84
C SER A 341 -20.48 -11.87 -18.07
N GLU A 342 -21.13 -12.95 -17.63
CA GLU A 342 -22.34 -12.88 -16.81
C GLU A 342 -22.08 -12.15 -15.47
N ILE A 343 -20.88 -12.30 -14.92
CA ILE A 343 -20.49 -11.71 -13.65
C ILE A 343 -20.07 -10.24 -13.83
N SER A 344 -19.24 -9.96 -14.85
CA SER A 344 -18.51 -8.69 -15.00
C SER A 344 -19.12 -7.70 -15.98
N GLU A 345 -20.06 -8.15 -16.82
CA GLU A 345 -20.62 -7.44 -17.96
C GLU A 345 -19.56 -7.13 -19.07
N VAL A 346 -18.37 -7.74 -19.01
CA VAL A 346 -17.40 -7.67 -20.10
C VAL A 346 -17.75 -8.71 -21.17
N PRO A 347 -17.87 -8.34 -22.46
CA PRO A 347 -18.23 -9.28 -23.52
C PRO A 347 -17.23 -10.45 -23.63
N PRO A 348 -17.69 -11.70 -23.79
CA PRO A 348 -16.82 -12.88 -23.80
C PRO A 348 -15.81 -12.87 -24.93
N GLU A 349 -16.16 -12.31 -26.10
CA GLU A 349 -15.24 -12.09 -27.23
C GLU A 349 -14.12 -11.10 -26.88
N THR A 350 -14.40 -10.09 -26.07
CA THR A 350 -13.39 -9.14 -25.58
C THR A 350 -12.40 -9.83 -24.65
N ILE A 351 -12.90 -10.68 -23.74
CA ILE A 351 -12.07 -11.48 -22.82
C ILE A 351 -11.12 -12.39 -23.62
N ARG A 352 -11.65 -13.15 -24.58
CA ARG A 352 -10.84 -14.05 -25.43
C ARG A 352 -9.81 -13.29 -26.24
N ARG A 353 -10.21 -12.21 -26.89
CA ARG A 353 -9.30 -11.41 -27.71
C ARG A 353 -8.14 -10.85 -26.90
N ILE A 354 -8.42 -10.21 -25.77
CA ILE A 354 -7.37 -9.59 -24.93
C ILE A 354 -6.45 -10.69 -24.36
N ALA A 355 -6.99 -11.84 -23.92
CA ALA A 355 -6.21 -12.96 -23.43
C ALA A 355 -5.25 -13.50 -24.49
N THR A 356 -5.74 -13.67 -25.73
CA THR A 356 -4.95 -14.14 -26.87
C THR A 356 -3.86 -13.16 -27.24
N GLU A 357 -4.21 -11.87 -27.38
CA GLU A 357 -3.24 -10.80 -27.69
C GLU A 357 -2.13 -10.72 -26.61
N PHE A 358 -2.49 -10.85 -25.34
CA PHE A 358 -1.55 -10.82 -24.23
C PHE A 358 -0.60 -12.02 -24.26
N ALA A 359 -1.11 -13.21 -24.51
CA ALA A 359 -0.31 -14.42 -24.64
C ALA A 359 0.63 -14.38 -25.87
N GLU A 360 0.16 -13.83 -26.99
CA GLU A 360 0.98 -13.67 -28.20
C GLU A 360 2.08 -12.65 -28.00
N ALA A 361 1.77 -11.53 -27.36
CA ALA A 361 2.73 -10.45 -27.08
C ALA A 361 3.84 -10.88 -26.10
N ALA A 362 3.64 -11.95 -25.32
CA ALA A 362 4.64 -12.45 -24.37
C ALA A 362 5.95 -12.96 -25.02
N GLN A 363 5.94 -13.24 -26.32
CA GLN A 363 7.12 -13.68 -27.08
C GLN A 363 7.91 -14.81 -26.40
N ILE A 364 7.20 -15.83 -25.88
CA ILE A 364 7.81 -16.97 -25.18
C ILE A 364 8.92 -17.58 -26.05
N GLY A 365 10.12 -17.81 -25.48
CA GLY A 365 11.30 -18.27 -26.18
C GLY A 365 12.28 -17.17 -26.58
N SER A 366 11.83 -15.90 -26.64
CA SER A 366 12.73 -14.77 -26.93
C SER A 366 13.63 -14.45 -25.74
N THR A 367 14.84 -13.98 -26.05
CA THR A 367 15.86 -13.58 -25.08
C THR A 367 16.40 -12.18 -25.39
N MET A 368 16.95 -11.54 -24.36
CA MET A 368 17.65 -10.27 -24.44
C MET A 368 18.96 -10.35 -23.68
N THR A 369 20.00 -9.77 -24.22
CA THR A 369 21.29 -9.65 -23.53
C THR A 369 21.43 -8.27 -22.92
N ILE A 370 21.66 -8.21 -21.60
CA ILE A 370 21.91 -6.98 -20.85
C ILE A 370 23.19 -7.19 -20.02
N ASP A 371 24.19 -6.34 -20.19
CA ASP A 371 25.49 -6.39 -19.50
C ASP A 371 26.14 -7.79 -19.53
N GLY A 372 26.03 -8.47 -20.70
CA GLY A 372 26.60 -9.81 -20.91
C GLY A 372 25.74 -10.98 -20.42
N HIS A 373 24.62 -10.74 -19.73
CA HIS A 373 23.68 -11.76 -19.28
C HIS A 373 22.56 -11.95 -20.29
N GLN A 374 22.36 -13.18 -20.73
CA GLN A 374 21.22 -13.54 -21.58
C GLN A 374 20.00 -13.89 -20.70
N LEU A 375 18.94 -13.10 -20.80
CA LEU A 375 17.71 -13.22 -20.02
C LEU A 375 16.51 -13.49 -20.91
N PRO A 376 15.47 -14.19 -20.42
CA PRO A 376 14.19 -14.25 -21.13
C PRO A 376 13.61 -12.85 -21.31
N LEU A 377 13.16 -12.55 -22.53
CA LEU A 377 12.39 -11.35 -22.84
C LEU A 377 10.90 -11.70 -22.88
N ARG A 378 10.10 -11.07 -22.00
CA ARG A 378 8.65 -11.30 -21.91
C ARG A 378 7.93 -9.94 -21.86
N PRO A 379 7.69 -9.29 -23.00
CA PRO A 379 7.26 -7.89 -23.08
C PRO A 379 5.77 -7.68 -22.76
N VAL A 380 5.25 -8.33 -21.72
CA VAL A 380 3.87 -8.23 -21.26
C VAL A 380 3.81 -8.05 -19.75
N SER A 381 2.83 -7.29 -19.27
CA SER A 381 2.63 -7.07 -17.83
C SER A 381 1.16 -6.89 -17.48
N SER A 382 0.68 -7.64 -16.50
CA SER A 382 -0.63 -7.48 -15.86
C SER A 382 -0.40 -6.91 -14.47
N VAL A 383 -1.03 -5.78 -14.17
CA VAL A 383 -0.83 -5.06 -12.89
C VAL A 383 -2.14 -4.53 -12.33
N THR A 384 -2.21 -4.48 -11.01
CA THR A 384 -3.29 -3.84 -10.26
C THR A 384 -2.71 -2.99 -9.15
N PHE A 385 -3.50 -2.07 -8.65
CA PHE A 385 -3.27 -1.43 -7.36
C PHE A 385 -4.56 -0.84 -6.82
N ARG A 386 -4.97 -1.25 -5.64
CA ARG A 386 -6.12 -0.77 -4.87
C ARG A 386 -7.50 -0.99 -5.52
N GLY A 387 -7.77 -0.45 -6.71
CA GLY A 387 -9.11 -0.46 -7.29
C GLY A 387 -9.58 -1.87 -7.65
N GLY A 388 -8.76 -2.64 -8.36
CA GLY A 388 -9.11 -4.03 -8.72
C GLY A 388 -9.05 -5.00 -7.53
N GLU A 389 -8.43 -4.61 -6.43
CA GLU A 389 -8.23 -5.42 -5.23
C GLU A 389 -8.81 -4.80 -3.94
N GLY A 390 -9.51 -3.68 -4.04
CA GLY A 390 -10.16 -3.02 -2.90
C GLY A 390 -11.50 -3.68 -2.56
N HIS A 391 -11.53 -4.99 -2.45
CA HIS A 391 -12.76 -5.78 -2.35
C HIS A 391 -12.62 -6.93 -1.36
N GLY A 392 -13.75 -7.53 -0.97
CA GLY A 392 -13.81 -8.67 -0.07
C GLY A 392 -13.23 -9.98 -0.66
N ASN A 393 -12.67 -9.93 -1.88
CA ASN A 393 -11.95 -11.02 -2.56
C ASN A 393 -10.54 -10.58 -3.01
N ALA A 394 -9.94 -9.63 -2.32
CA ALA A 394 -8.70 -8.94 -2.68
C ALA A 394 -7.53 -9.89 -2.90
N PHE A 395 -7.34 -10.86 -2.01
CA PHE A 395 -6.24 -11.83 -2.11
C PHE A 395 -6.26 -12.59 -3.43
N HIS A 396 -7.39 -13.21 -3.72
CA HIS A 396 -7.53 -14.02 -4.94
C HIS A 396 -7.42 -13.18 -6.21
N THR A 397 -7.99 -11.98 -6.22
CA THR A 397 -7.90 -11.07 -7.36
C THR A 397 -6.45 -10.64 -7.61
N ALA A 398 -5.74 -10.19 -6.58
CA ALA A 398 -4.35 -9.75 -6.71
C ALA A 398 -3.40 -10.89 -7.11
N MET A 399 -3.57 -12.06 -6.50
CA MET A 399 -2.81 -13.26 -6.88
C MET A 399 -3.11 -13.70 -8.31
N SER A 400 -4.36 -13.56 -8.79
CA SER A 400 -4.74 -13.88 -10.17
C SER A 400 -4.11 -12.91 -11.18
N VAL A 401 -3.99 -11.61 -10.84
CA VAL A 401 -3.24 -10.63 -11.64
C VAL A 401 -1.79 -11.07 -11.80
N ALA A 402 -1.14 -11.46 -10.71
CA ALA A 402 0.23 -11.98 -10.74
C ALA A 402 0.33 -13.29 -11.53
N LEU A 403 -0.64 -14.21 -11.39
CA LEU A 403 -0.68 -15.48 -12.11
C LEU A 403 -0.58 -15.29 -13.63
N LEU A 404 -1.27 -14.29 -14.22
CA LEU A 404 -1.18 -14.02 -15.66
C LEU A 404 0.27 -13.76 -16.12
N ASN A 405 1.07 -13.06 -15.30
CA ASN A 405 2.48 -12.83 -15.59
C ASN A 405 3.28 -14.12 -15.48
N HIS A 406 3.02 -14.91 -14.43
CA HIS A 406 3.80 -16.12 -14.13
C HIS A 406 3.55 -17.28 -15.10
N ILE A 407 2.35 -17.46 -15.60
CA ILE A 407 2.10 -18.50 -16.61
C ILE A 407 2.80 -18.22 -17.95
N LEU A 408 3.08 -16.96 -18.24
CA LEU A 408 3.82 -16.52 -19.43
C LEU A 408 5.32 -16.29 -19.17
N GLY A 409 5.81 -16.53 -17.93
CA GLY A 409 7.18 -16.29 -17.54
C GLY A 409 7.58 -14.82 -17.48
N ALA A 410 6.60 -13.91 -17.46
CA ALA A 410 6.76 -12.45 -17.50
C ALA A 410 6.91 -11.84 -16.10
N ALA A 411 7.74 -12.44 -15.24
CA ALA A 411 7.95 -12.03 -13.86
C ALA A 411 9.43 -11.81 -13.54
N ASP A 412 9.77 -10.59 -13.13
CA ASP A 412 11.12 -10.13 -12.79
C ASP A 412 12.15 -10.39 -13.89
N VAL A 413 11.72 -10.21 -15.13
CA VAL A 413 12.51 -10.32 -16.38
C VAL A 413 12.29 -9.10 -17.26
N PRO A 414 13.19 -8.82 -18.23
CA PRO A 414 13.00 -7.72 -19.17
C PRO A 414 11.65 -7.75 -19.88
N GLY A 415 10.95 -6.62 -19.83
CA GLY A 415 9.63 -6.41 -20.42
C GLY A 415 8.44 -6.92 -19.59
N GLY A 416 8.70 -7.71 -18.55
CA GLY A 416 7.66 -8.29 -17.71
C GLY A 416 7.19 -7.39 -16.58
N ALA A 417 6.40 -7.96 -15.68
CA ALA A 417 6.07 -7.37 -14.40
C ALA A 417 7.28 -7.49 -13.46
N VAL A 418 7.75 -6.36 -12.95
CA VAL A 418 8.89 -6.33 -12.04
C VAL A 418 8.47 -5.79 -10.68
N GLY A 419 8.99 -6.40 -9.64
CA GLY A 419 8.83 -5.86 -8.29
C GLY A 419 9.61 -4.57 -8.09
N MET A 420 9.18 -3.75 -7.14
CA MET A 420 10.07 -2.73 -6.58
C MET A 420 11.34 -3.43 -6.12
N SER A 421 12.50 -2.82 -6.39
CA SER A 421 13.80 -3.46 -6.18
C SER A 421 13.94 -4.10 -4.80
N CYS A 422 13.98 -5.43 -4.78
CA CYS A 422 14.03 -6.26 -3.59
C CYS A 422 15.37 -6.97 -3.37
N ARG A 423 16.32 -6.78 -4.29
CA ARG A 423 17.68 -7.31 -4.20
C ARG A 423 18.70 -6.21 -4.32
N SER A 424 19.59 -6.10 -3.34
CA SER A 424 20.76 -5.21 -3.37
C SER A 424 22.03 -6.04 -3.15
N LEU A 425 23.04 -5.83 -3.96
CA LEU A 425 24.36 -6.43 -3.83
C LEU A 425 25.31 -5.60 -2.94
N GLY A 426 24.80 -4.54 -2.34
CA GLY A 426 25.51 -3.71 -1.38
C GLY A 426 25.69 -2.28 -1.86
N TYR A 427 26.04 -1.43 -0.90
CA TYR A 427 26.40 -0.04 -1.16
C TYR A 427 27.77 0.05 -1.84
N PRO A 428 28.00 1.02 -2.75
CA PRO A 428 29.20 1.06 -3.58
C PRO A 428 30.51 1.11 -2.79
N GLU A 429 30.58 1.90 -1.74
CA GLU A 429 31.81 2.15 -0.98
C GLU A 429 32.05 1.10 0.10
N THR A 430 31.01 0.64 0.76
CA THR A 430 31.13 -0.22 1.94
C THR A 430 30.81 -1.70 1.65
N GLY A 431 30.08 -1.96 0.56
CA GLY A 431 29.60 -3.30 0.22
C GLY A 431 28.59 -3.87 1.20
N ASN A 432 28.08 -3.06 2.17
CA ASN A 432 27.10 -3.51 3.13
C ASN A 432 25.82 -3.91 2.41
N LEU A 433 25.47 -5.20 2.48
CA LEU A 433 24.22 -5.73 1.95
C LEU A 433 23.06 -5.23 2.79
N ARG A 434 21.98 -4.85 2.13
CA ARG A 434 20.79 -4.43 2.84
C ARG A 434 19.69 -5.48 2.82
N PHE A 435 19.41 -6.07 1.67
CA PHE A 435 18.37 -7.09 1.51
C PHE A 435 18.56 -7.91 0.24
N SER A 436 18.06 -9.13 0.25
CA SER A 436 17.97 -10.01 -0.90
C SER A 436 16.88 -11.05 -0.66
N PRO A 437 16.12 -11.47 -1.67
CA PRO A 437 15.29 -12.65 -1.57
C PRO A 437 16.12 -13.89 -1.21
N GLY A 438 15.47 -14.85 -0.56
CA GLY A 438 16.05 -16.13 -0.21
C GLY A 438 15.14 -17.28 -0.63
N THR A 439 15.56 -18.50 -0.30
CA THR A 439 14.84 -19.74 -0.62
C THR A 439 14.61 -20.53 0.67
N GLY A 440 13.37 -20.95 0.91
CA GLY A 440 12.99 -21.81 2.00
C GLY A 440 13.37 -23.26 1.77
N PRO A 441 13.25 -24.13 2.81
CA PRO A 441 13.62 -25.54 2.72
C PRO A 441 12.74 -26.34 1.75
N ASP A 442 11.58 -25.84 1.42
CA ASP A 442 10.64 -26.37 0.43
C ASP A 442 10.84 -25.78 -0.99
N GLY A 443 11.89 -24.98 -1.17
CA GLY A 443 12.18 -24.29 -2.43
C GLY A 443 11.40 -23.00 -2.65
N MET A 444 10.49 -22.63 -1.74
CA MET A 444 9.66 -21.46 -1.92
C MET A 444 10.40 -20.18 -1.57
N LEU A 445 9.99 -19.10 -2.22
CA LEU A 445 10.54 -17.77 -2.05
C LEU A 445 10.39 -17.27 -0.60
N ILE A 446 11.49 -16.81 -0.01
CA ILE A 446 11.50 -16.04 1.21
C ILE A 446 11.79 -14.58 0.85
N ALA A 447 10.87 -13.69 1.18
CA ALA A 447 11.04 -12.27 0.90
C ALA A 447 11.65 -11.53 2.08
N PRO A 448 12.49 -10.52 1.82
CA PRO A 448 13.07 -9.68 2.87
C PRO A 448 12.07 -8.67 3.44
N LEU A 449 10.89 -8.55 2.85
CA LEU A 449 9.89 -7.57 3.20
C LEU A 449 8.95 -8.10 4.28
N TRP A 450 8.56 -7.24 5.19
CA TRP A 450 7.70 -7.54 6.33
C TRP A 450 6.25 -7.92 5.98
N VAL A 451 5.83 -7.65 4.76
CA VAL A 451 4.47 -7.96 4.27
C VAL A 451 4.32 -9.37 3.74
N THR A 452 5.40 -10.15 3.66
CA THR A 452 5.34 -11.49 3.12
C THR A 452 5.19 -12.50 4.23
N PRO A 453 4.30 -13.48 4.05
CA PRO A 453 4.28 -14.63 4.91
C PRO A 453 5.62 -15.36 4.81
N HIS A 454 6.06 -15.92 5.90
CA HIS A 454 7.28 -16.69 5.92
C HIS A 454 7.04 -18.11 5.43
N THR A 455 7.94 -18.62 4.62
CA THR A 455 7.99 -20.04 4.30
C THR A 455 9.13 -20.71 5.08
N PRO A 456 9.02 -21.99 5.46
CA PRO A 456 7.86 -22.85 5.29
C PRO A 456 6.69 -22.33 6.15
N TRP A 457 5.50 -22.59 5.69
CA TRP A 457 4.31 -22.24 6.42
C TRP A 457 4.13 -23.14 7.62
N PRO A 458 4.45 -22.70 8.83
CA PRO A 458 3.57 -22.98 9.92
C PRO A 458 2.64 -21.80 10.03
N VAL A 459 1.41 -22.10 10.21
CA VAL A 459 0.44 -21.17 10.68
C VAL A 459 0.90 -20.57 11.99
N HIS A 460 0.79 -19.27 12.18
CA HIS A 460 1.11 -18.62 13.44
C HIS A 460 0.32 -19.25 14.58
N LYS A 461 1.01 -19.67 15.65
CA LYS A 461 0.33 -20.14 16.85
C LYS A 461 -0.41 -18.97 17.50
N PRO A 462 -1.62 -19.21 18.04
CA PRO A 462 -2.32 -18.19 18.79
C PRO A 462 -1.45 -17.65 19.92
N LYS A 463 -1.38 -16.33 20.02
CA LYS A 463 -0.75 -15.68 21.18
C LYS A 463 -1.69 -15.72 22.36
N VAL A 464 -1.17 -16.02 23.53
CA VAL A 464 -1.93 -15.97 24.78
C VAL A 464 -1.16 -15.10 25.77
N PRO A 465 -1.75 -14.03 26.28
CA PRO A 465 -3.06 -13.46 25.89
C PRO A 465 -3.04 -12.86 24.48
N ARG A 466 -4.20 -12.88 23.83
CA ARG A 466 -4.37 -12.28 22.50
C ARG A 466 -4.12 -10.77 22.52
N ASP A 467 -3.74 -10.22 21.37
CA ASP A 467 -3.68 -8.78 21.13
C ASP A 467 -4.73 -8.37 20.08
N LEU A 468 -4.89 -7.07 19.88
CA LEU A 468 -5.84 -6.52 18.92
C LEU A 468 -5.48 -6.81 17.44
N GLY A 469 -4.31 -7.34 17.19
CA GLY A 469 -3.87 -7.75 15.86
C GLY A 469 -4.55 -9.01 15.36
N LEU A 470 -5.01 -9.88 16.28
CA LEU A 470 -5.63 -11.18 15.98
C LEU A 470 -4.87 -11.97 14.92
N LEU A 471 -3.54 -12.04 15.03
CA LEU A 471 -2.68 -12.67 14.00
C LEU A 471 -3.01 -14.13 13.75
N GLU A 472 -3.63 -14.82 14.68
CA GLU A 472 -4.11 -16.20 14.54
C GLU A 472 -5.30 -16.33 13.57
N LEU A 473 -6.05 -15.23 13.33
CA LEU A 473 -7.13 -15.16 12.34
C LEU A 473 -6.70 -14.45 11.06
N PHE A 474 -5.72 -13.55 11.15
CA PHE A 474 -5.32 -12.72 10.02
C PHE A 474 -3.81 -12.83 9.76
N THR A 475 -3.35 -14.06 9.77
CA THR A 475 -1.93 -14.43 9.61
C THR A 475 -1.29 -13.86 8.33
N MET A 476 -2.05 -13.76 7.26
CA MET A 476 -1.57 -13.24 5.97
C MET A 476 -1.89 -11.75 5.76
N SER A 477 -2.40 -11.07 6.78
CA SER A 477 -2.71 -9.65 6.65
C SER A 477 -1.48 -8.77 6.82
N SER A 478 -1.37 -7.73 6.02
CA SER A 478 -0.44 -6.62 6.23
C SER A 478 -1.03 -5.50 7.10
N GLY A 479 -2.28 -5.61 7.47
CA GLY A 479 -3.05 -4.62 8.22
C GLY A 479 -3.36 -5.04 9.65
N SER A 480 -4.05 -4.15 10.36
CA SER A 480 -4.56 -4.39 11.70
C SER A 480 -6.08 -4.30 11.70
N PRO A 481 -6.79 -5.27 12.25
CA PRO A 481 -8.25 -5.27 12.33
C PRO A 481 -8.79 -4.27 13.37
N ILE A 482 -7.94 -3.56 14.09
CA ILE A 482 -8.32 -2.70 15.22
C ILE A 482 -9.48 -1.75 14.90
N TRP A 483 -9.52 -1.22 13.68
CA TRP A 483 -10.57 -0.31 13.25
C TRP A 483 -11.89 -1.00 12.93
N ALA A 484 -11.88 -2.29 12.63
CA ALA A 484 -13.08 -3.09 12.43
C ALA A 484 -13.61 -3.70 13.74
N ILE A 485 -12.77 -3.81 14.76
CA ILE A 485 -13.12 -4.46 16.04
C ILE A 485 -13.09 -3.53 17.25
N GLY A 486 -12.47 -2.36 17.13
CA GLY A 486 -12.20 -1.48 18.28
C GLY A 486 -13.45 -1.02 19.03
N ASN A 487 -14.57 -0.85 18.34
CA ASN A 487 -15.85 -0.48 18.90
C ASN A 487 -16.72 -1.68 19.33
N MET A 488 -16.29 -2.93 19.09
CA MET A 488 -17.08 -4.13 19.36
C MET A 488 -16.80 -4.68 20.73
N GLU A 489 -17.45 -4.15 21.79
CA GLU A 489 -17.25 -4.59 23.16
C GLU A 489 -17.50 -6.09 23.37
N GLU A 490 -18.54 -6.64 22.70
CA GLU A 490 -18.84 -8.06 22.75
C GLU A 490 -17.68 -8.91 22.21
N LEU A 491 -17.04 -8.48 21.12
CA LEU A 491 -15.89 -9.18 20.56
C LEU A 491 -14.70 -9.14 21.51
N TRP A 492 -14.43 -8.00 22.16
CA TRP A 492 -13.36 -7.91 23.17
C TRP A 492 -13.53 -8.91 24.30
N GLN A 493 -14.76 -9.13 24.75
CA GLN A 493 -15.06 -10.15 25.75
C GLN A 493 -14.84 -11.57 25.21
N LYS A 494 -15.30 -11.86 24.00
CA LYS A 494 -15.13 -13.16 23.34
C LYS A 494 -13.66 -13.54 23.13
N ILE A 495 -12.83 -12.60 22.63
CA ILE A 495 -11.39 -12.83 22.44
C ILE A 495 -10.60 -12.76 23.76
N LYS A 496 -11.28 -12.50 24.88
CA LYS A 496 -10.68 -12.44 26.23
C LYS A 496 -9.49 -11.48 26.30
N LEU A 497 -9.63 -10.27 25.72
CA LEU A 497 -8.63 -9.23 25.90
C LEU A 497 -8.68 -8.67 27.31
N PRO A 498 -7.59 -8.81 28.09
CA PRO A 498 -7.56 -8.43 29.50
C PRO A 498 -7.38 -6.93 29.73
N TYR A 499 -7.31 -6.12 28.65
CA TYR A 499 -7.04 -4.68 28.71
C TYR A 499 -7.97 -3.89 27.79
N ARG A 500 -7.97 -2.58 27.99
CA ARG A 500 -8.53 -1.59 27.07
C ARG A 500 -7.43 -0.59 26.72
N ILE A 501 -7.57 0.09 25.58
CA ILE A 501 -6.63 1.16 25.22
C ILE A 501 -6.85 2.34 26.17
N GLU A 502 -5.80 2.80 26.83
CA GLU A 502 -5.79 3.94 27.73
C GLU A 502 -5.09 5.17 27.12
N VAL A 503 -4.07 4.92 26.29
CA VAL A 503 -3.30 6.00 25.64
C VAL A 503 -3.23 5.72 24.14
N LEU A 504 -3.58 6.70 23.34
CA LEU A 504 -3.38 6.69 21.89
C LEU A 504 -2.40 7.80 21.50
N LEU A 505 -1.31 7.42 20.86
CA LEU A 505 -0.38 8.37 20.23
C LEU A 505 -0.60 8.34 18.71
N ASN A 506 -1.07 9.43 18.16
CA ASN A 506 -1.37 9.60 16.75
C ASN A 506 -0.38 10.54 16.07
N PHE A 507 0.24 10.07 15.01
CA PHE A 507 1.09 10.89 14.17
C PHE A 507 0.47 11.13 12.81
N GLY A 508 -0.06 12.34 12.62
CA GLY A 508 -0.53 12.84 11.33
C GLY A 508 -1.62 12.01 10.65
N CYS A 509 -2.30 11.11 11.37
CA CYS A 509 -3.36 10.30 10.81
C CYS A 509 -4.72 10.91 11.12
N ASN A 510 -5.47 11.23 10.06
CA ASN A 510 -6.85 11.69 10.14
C ASN A 510 -7.81 10.51 9.95
N SER A 511 -7.85 9.59 10.93
CA SER A 511 -8.68 8.38 10.83
C SER A 511 -10.17 8.69 10.83
N ALA A 512 -10.61 9.76 11.49
CA ALA A 512 -12.01 10.19 11.49
C ALA A 512 -12.56 10.46 10.07
N LEU A 513 -11.72 11.01 9.18
CA LEU A 513 -12.08 11.22 7.78
C LEU A 513 -11.69 10.04 6.88
N GLY A 514 -10.56 9.42 7.16
CA GLY A 514 -9.87 8.51 6.25
C GLY A 514 -10.24 7.03 6.39
N ILE A 515 -10.99 6.64 7.41
CA ILE A 515 -11.43 5.27 7.65
C ILE A 515 -12.94 5.15 7.52
N ALA A 516 -13.42 3.99 7.13
CA ALA A 516 -14.83 3.68 6.98
C ALA A 516 -15.61 3.88 8.27
N ASN A 517 -16.88 4.24 8.14
CA ASN A 517 -17.83 4.41 9.23
C ASN A 517 -17.29 5.31 10.36
N PRO A 518 -17.17 6.63 10.14
CA PRO A 518 -16.69 7.55 11.17
C PRO A 518 -17.50 7.49 12.48
N GLY A 519 -18.78 7.15 12.43
CA GLY A 519 -19.60 6.95 13.64
C GLY A 519 -19.14 5.80 14.52
N ALA A 520 -18.77 4.67 13.91
CA ALA A 520 -18.20 3.54 14.65
C ALA A 520 -16.80 3.89 15.21
N GLN A 521 -16.02 4.68 14.47
CA GLN A 521 -14.74 5.20 14.95
C GLN A 521 -14.93 6.11 16.18
N GLU A 522 -15.96 6.95 16.16
CA GLU A 522 -16.30 7.81 17.27
C GLU A 522 -16.55 7.02 18.55
N GLU A 523 -17.32 5.95 18.48
CA GLU A 523 -17.64 5.08 19.62
C GLU A 523 -16.39 4.42 20.24
N PHE A 524 -15.42 4.07 19.43
CA PHE A 524 -14.13 3.57 19.91
C PHE A 524 -13.26 4.66 20.53
N LEU A 525 -13.09 5.78 19.81
CA LEU A 525 -12.17 6.85 20.21
C LEU A 525 -12.64 7.57 21.49
N LYS A 526 -13.95 7.73 21.69
CA LYS A 526 -14.51 8.29 22.92
C LYS A 526 -14.14 7.50 24.18
N LYS A 527 -13.92 6.20 24.05
CA LYS A 527 -13.57 5.32 25.18
C LYS A 527 -12.10 5.41 25.57
N ILE A 528 -11.24 6.04 24.77
CA ILE A 528 -9.82 6.19 25.05
C ILE A 528 -9.60 7.40 25.96
N PRO A 529 -9.12 7.19 27.20
CA PRO A 529 -8.99 8.28 28.19
C PRO A 529 -8.04 9.40 27.76
N PHE A 530 -6.94 9.06 27.07
CA PHE A 530 -5.91 10.05 26.72
C PHE A 530 -5.40 9.85 25.29
N ILE A 531 -5.56 10.89 24.45
CA ILE A 531 -5.19 10.88 23.04
C ILE A 531 -4.26 12.06 22.74
N VAL A 532 -3.11 11.77 22.20
CA VAL A 532 -2.14 12.77 21.74
C VAL A 532 -2.06 12.73 20.23
N SER A 533 -2.14 13.87 19.55
CA SER A 533 -1.95 13.97 18.11
C SER A 533 -0.80 14.91 17.77
N TRP A 534 0.10 14.52 16.87
CA TRP A 534 1.07 15.40 16.21
C TRP A 534 0.56 15.67 14.80
N ASP A 535 0.38 16.91 14.44
CA ASP A 535 -0.14 17.25 13.12
C ASP A 535 0.32 18.62 12.63
N LEU A 536 0.12 18.87 11.33
CA LEU A 536 0.35 20.18 10.71
C LEU A 536 -0.84 21.12 10.93
N PHE A 537 -2.05 20.56 11.00
CA PHE A 537 -3.33 21.27 11.13
C PHE A 537 -4.19 20.59 12.20
N ALA A 538 -5.11 21.33 12.77
CA ALA A 538 -6.20 20.74 13.53
C ALA A 538 -7.21 20.13 12.53
N ASN A 539 -7.03 18.84 12.24
CA ASN A 539 -7.91 18.07 11.36
C ASN A 539 -9.06 17.42 12.12
N GLU A 540 -9.93 16.68 11.44
CA GLU A 540 -11.14 16.06 12.01
C GLU A 540 -10.83 15.14 13.19
N PHE A 541 -9.75 14.36 13.12
CA PHE A 541 -9.34 13.52 14.23
C PHE A 541 -8.88 14.34 15.44
N ALA A 542 -8.03 15.33 15.18
CA ALA A 542 -7.48 16.18 16.23
C ALA A 542 -8.58 17.00 16.92
N GLU A 543 -9.45 17.69 16.16
CA GLU A 543 -10.56 18.46 16.70
C GLU A 543 -11.54 17.58 17.49
N GLY A 544 -11.85 16.40 16.96
CA GLY A 544 -12.83 15.52 17.60
C GLY A 544 -12.32 14.84 18.87
N PHE A 545 -11.05 14.42 18.92
CA PHE A 545 -10.63 13.42 19.90
C PHE A 545 -9.34 13.72 20.64
N ALA A 546 -8.41 14.52 20.13
CA ALA A 546 -7.14 14.73 20.81
C ALA A 546 -7.31 15.53 22.11
N ASP A 547 -6.66 15.10 23.19
CA ASP A 547 -6.52 15.82 24.45
C ASP A 547 -5.35 16.80 24.37
N ILE A 548 -4.25 16.35 23.74
CA ILE A 548 -3.08 17.20 23.41
C ILE A 548 -2.85 17.16 21.90
N LEU A 549 -2.71 18.34 21.30
CA LEU A 549 -2.36 18.50 19.89
C LEU A 549 -1.03 19.23 19.78
N LEU A 550 -0.05 18.57 19.17
CA LEU A 550 1.32 19.05 19.05
C LEU A 550 1.62 19.51 17.63
N PRO A 551 2.28 20.67 17.46
CA PRO A 551 2.62 21.21 16.16
C PRO A 551 3.81 20.48 15.55
N ASP A 552 3.62 19.91 14.35
CA ASP A 552 4.66 19.21 13.59
C ASP A 552 5.31 20.13 12.55
N THR A 553 6.50 19.75 12.11
CA THR A 553 7.23 20.38 11.01
C THR A 553 6.77 19.82 9.66
N SER A 554 6.84 20.63 8.61
CA SER A 554 6.66 20.18 7.23
C SER A 554 7.92 19.49 6.70
N TYR A 555 7.83 18.80 5.57
CA TYR A 555 8.99 18.18 4.94
C TYR A 555 10.08 19.17 4.49
N LEU A 556 9.76 20.46 4.40
CA LEU A 556 10.71 21.54 4.10
C LEU A 556 11.43 22.09 5.35
N GLU A 557 11.02 21.66 6.51
CA GLU A 557 11.56 22.04 7.83
C GLU A 557 12.21 20.85 8.54
N THR A 558 12.39 19.70 7.88
CA THR A 558 12.68 18.43 8.53
C THR A 558 13.89 17.75 7.93
N PHE A 559 14.70 17.11 8.78
CA PHE A 559 15.72 16.15 8.35
C PHE A 559 15.20 14.73 8.42
N THR A 560 15.45 13.94 7.37
CA THR A 560 15.32 12.48 7.43
C THR A 560 16.24 11.79 6.43
N PHE A 561 16.84 10.70 6.87
CA PHE A 561 17.72 9.84 6.08
C PHE A 561 17.09 8.48 5.74
N VAL A 562 15.85 8.24 6.19
CA VAL A 562 15.11 7.00 5.97
C VAL A 562 13.82 7.32 5.23
N ASP A 563 13.48 6.54 4.22
CA ASP A 563 12.18 6.69 3.56
C ASP A 563 11.02 6.14 4.40
N GLY A 564 9.80 6.45 4.01
CA GLY A 564 8.59 6.09 4.76
C GLY A 564 8.33 4.60 4.92
N GLN A 565 9.01 3.79 4.14
CA GLN A 565 8.87 2.34 4.19
C GLN A 565 10.11 1.62 4.73
N GLY A 566 11.10 2.39 5.18
CA GLY A 566 12.38 1.86 5.61
C GLY A 566 13.29 1.46 4.46
N PHE A 567 12.97 1.89 3.25
CA PHE A 567 13.75 1.69 2.03
C PHE A 567 14.16 3.04 1.46
N ASN A 568 15.40 3.38 1.58
CA ASN A 568 15.93 4.64 1.04
C ASN A 568 16.13 4.59 -0.49
N PHE A 569 15.68 3.53 -1.11
CA PHE A 569 15.80 3.27 -2.54
C PHE A 569 14.45 3.39 -3.21
N ASN A 570 13.76 4.50 -3.00
CA ASN A 570 12.43 4.65 -3.54
C ASN A 570 12.44 4.57 -5.06
N TYR A 571 11.77 3.52 -5.54
CA TYR A 571 11.34 3.34 -6.92
C TYR A 571 12.42 3.30 -8.01
N PRO A 572 13.62 2.73 -7.79
CA PRO A 572 14.41 2.27 -8.91
C PRO A 572 13.77 0.97 -9.42
N PHE A 573 13.26 0.99 -10.66
CA PHE A 573 12.70 -0.19 -11.31
C PHE A 573 13.68 -0.78 -12.29
N ALA A 574 13.62 -2.10 -12.48
CA ALA A 574 14.42 -2.76 -13.47
C ALA A 574 15.85 -2.19 -13.47
N MET A 575 16.38 -1.78 -14.59
CA MET A 575 17.73 -1.23 -14.73
C MET A 575 17.86 0.26 -14.34
N ASP A 576 16.86 0.87 -13.72
CA ASP A 576 17.03 2.21 -13.18
C ASP A 576 18.11 2.22 -12.10
N PRO A 577 18.99 3.25 -12.07
CA PRO A 577 20.03 3.32 -11.06
C PRO A 577 19.45 3.37 -9.64
N TRP A 578 20.19 2.83 -8.70
CA TRP A 578 19.91 3.10 -7.29
C TRP A 578 20.03 4.60 -7.03
N CYS A 579 19.08 5.14 -6.27
CA CYS A 579 19.06 6.55 -5.91
C CYS A 579 18.68 6.70 -4.45
N TYR A 580 19.62 7.13 -3.64
CA TYR A 580 19.44 7.35 -2.20
C TYR A 580 19.34 8.83 -1.93
N HIS A 581 18.28 9.25 -1.30
CA HIS A 581 18.04 10.65 -0.93
C HIS A 581 18.01 10.88 0.57
N VAL A 582 18.40 12.08 0.94
CA VAL A 582 18.14 12.65 2.26
C VAL A 582 17.10 13.76 2.09
N THR A 583 16.09 13.79 2.94
CA THR A 583 15.26 14.98 3.10
C THR A 583 15.96 15.89 4.08
N GLN A 584 16.24 17.13 3.70
CA GLN A 584 16.87 18.10 4.57
C GLN A 584 16.01 19.36 4.71
N PRO A 585 16.08 20.06 5.85
CA PRO A 585 15.38 21.30 6.02
C PRO A 585 15.88 22.36 5.02
N VAL A 586 14.94 23.05 4.41
CA VAL A 586 15.20 24.20 3.54
C VAL A 586 15.23 25.47 4.38
N VAL A 587 14.36 25.52 5.36
CA VAL A 587 14.24 26.61 6.32
C VAL A 587 14.13 26.04 7.73
N GLU A 588 14.51 26.82 8.73
CA GLU A 588 14.25 26.48 10.12
C GLU A 588 12.74 26.51 10.42
N PRO A 589 12.25 25.66 11.32
CA PRO A 589 10.86 25.71 11.74
C PRO A 589 10.49 27.08 12.33
N GLU A 590 9.41 27.67 11.83
CA GLU A 590 8.87 28.88 12.42
C GLU A 590 8.12 28.58 13.73
N LYS A 591 8.09 29.57 14.62
CA LYS A 591 7.40 29.48 15.90
C LYS A 591 7.97 28.34 16.77
N ASP A 592 7.08 27.62 17.47
CA ASP A 592 7.49 26.53 18.37
C ASP A 592 7.15 25.14 17.81
N ARG A 593 7.28 24.98 16.49
CA ARG A 593 7.12 23.69 15.81
C ARG A 593 8.35 22.82 16.03
N ARG A 594 8.14 21.54 16.35
CA ARG A 594 9.25 20.60 16.58
C ARG A 594 9.04 19.32 15.79
N TYR A 595 10.15 18.80 15.29
CA TYR A 595 10.12 17.54 14.54
C TYR A 595 9.84 16.35 15.46
N ILE A 596 8.92 15.49 15.04
CA ILE A 596 8.43 14.38 15.86
C ILE A 596 9.53 13.44 16.36
N MET A 597 10.64 13.24 15.62
CA MET A 597 11.71 12.35 16.06
C MET A 597 12.47 12.94 17.26
N ASP A 598 12.74 14.23 17.25
CA ASP A 598 13.40 14.93 18.37
C ASP A 598 12.47 14.97 19.60
N VAL A 599 11.19 15.24 19.38
CA VAL A 599 10.16 15.17 20.43
C VAL A 599 10.06 13.75 21.00
N SER A 600 10.15 12.73 20.17
CA SER A 600 10.12 11.34 20.63
C SER A 600 11.36 10.96 21.46
N PHE A 601 12.52 11.46 21.10
CA PHE A 601 13.75 11.25 21.87
C PHE A 601 13.66 11.92 23.25
N ASP A 602 13.17 13.17 23.32
CA ASP A 602 12.95 13.88 24.59
C ASP A 602 11.90 13.12 25.44
N LEU A 603 10.79 12.69 24.86
CA LEU A 603 9.77 11.92 25.57
C LEU A 603 10.34 10.60 26.12
N LEU A 604 11.11 9.87 25.32
CA LEU A 604 11.72 8.59 25.77
C LEU A 604 12.81 8.80 26.82
N ASP A 605 13.52 9.92 26.79
CA ASP A 605 14.43 10.32 27.87
C ASP A 605 13.69 10.57 29.17
N ARG A 606 12.57 11.29 29.14
CA ARG A 606 11.71 11.49 30.32
C ARG A 606 11.19 10.15 30.89
N LEU A 607 11.05 9.13 30.04
CA LEU A 607 10.69 7.77 30.43
C LEU A 607 11.88 6.93 30.92
N GLY A 608 13.11 7.44 30.86
CA GLY A 608 14.33 6.69 31.21
C GLY A 608 14.72 5.61 30.21
N LYS A 609 14.37 5.77 28.93
CA LYS A 609 14.51 4.76 27.86
C LYS A 609 15.69 5.03 26.90
N ARG A 610 16.67 5.80 27.31
CA ARG A 610 17.84 6.17 26.48
C ARG A 610 18.60 4.98 25.93
N ALA A 611 18.88 3.99 26.76
CA ALA A 611 19.65 2.82 26.36
C ALA A 611 18.92 2.02 25.29
N GLU A 612 17.62 1.82 25.44
CA GLU A 612 16.77 1.12 24.47
C GLU A 612 16.68 1.88 23.15
N VAL A 613 16.63 3.22 23.16
CA VAL A 613 16.66 4.07 21.97
C VAL A 613 17.95 3.83 21.18
N ASN A 614 19.10 3.89 21.86
CA ASN A 614 20.40 3.72 21.23
C ASN A 614 20.56 2.29 20.67
N GLU A 615 20.15 1.28 21.41
CA GLU A 615 20.18 -0.11 20.95
C GLU A 615 19.28 -0.34 19.71
N PHE A 616 18.08 0.25 19.71
CA PHE A 616 17.19 0.16 18.57
C PHE A 616 17.88 0.71 17.30
N TRP A 617 18.47 1.90 17.36
CA TRP A 617 19.11 2.52 16.19
C TRP A 617 20.39 1.78 15.80
N ASN A 618 21.16 1.27 16.75
CA ASN A 618 22.32 0.41 16.46
C ASN A 618 21.89 -0.81 15.61
N GLY A 619 20.84 -1.48 16.04
CA GLY A 619 20.30 -2.65 15.34
C GLY A 619 19.63 -2.31 14.02
N PHE A 620 18.81 -1.25 13.96
CA PHE A 620 18.09 -0.83 12.76
C PHE A 620 19.01 -0.41 11.62
N ILE A 621 20.07 0.33 11.92
CA ILE A 621 21.10 0.75 10.95
C ILE A 621 22.02 -0.42 10.60
N GLY A 622 22.23 -1.36 11.53
CA GLY A 622 23.19 -2.45 11.40
C GLY A 622 24.62 -2.02 11.76
N LEU A 623 24.78 -1.08 12.70
CA LEU A 623 26.09 -0.54 13.07
C LEU A 623 27.01 -1.62 13.60
N LYS A 624 28.27 -1.60 13.16
CA LYS A 624 29.33 -2.50 13.61
C LYS A 624 29.93 -2.04 14.93
N ASP A 625 30.66 -2.93 15.59
CA ASP A 625 31.40 -2.57 16.80
C ASP A 625 32.38 -1.43 16.49
N GLY A 626 32.40 -0.43 17.38
CA GLY A 626 33.14 0.84 17.20
C GLY A 626 32.30 1.95 16.56
N GLU A 627 31.21 1.63 15.86
CA GLU A 627 30.28 2.62 15.28
C GLU A 627 29.04 2.82 16.17
N LYS A 628 28.76 1.89 17.07
CA LYS A 628 27.55 1.84 17.90
C LYS A 628 27.45 3.04 18.85
N PHE A 629 26.23 3.54 19.03
CA PHE A 629 25.90 4.44 20.12
C PHE A 629 26.04 3.73 21.45
N LYS A 630 26.65 4.39 22.44
CA LYS A 630 26.76 3.86 23.81
C LYS A 630 25.39 3.96 24.51
N PRO A 631 25.08 3.10 25.48
CA PRO A 631 23.78 3.09 26.15
C PRO A 631 23.38 4.43 26.80
N ASP A 632 24.36 5.19 27.31
CA ASP A 632 24.15 6.47 27.99
C ASP A 632 24.39 7.70 27.08
N GLU A 633 24.78 7.49 25.83
CA GLU A 633 25.06 8.57 24.87
C GLU A 633 23.78 9.33 24.53
N ARG A 634 23.74 10.63 24.78
CA ARG A 634 22.65 11.46 24.27
C ARG A 634 22.87 11.74 22.80
N ILE A 635 21.91 11.34 22.00
CA ILE A 635 21.93 11.46 20.55
C ILE A 635 20.78 12.32 20.05
N THR A 636 21.02 13.07 19.00
CA THR A 636 19.99 13.77 18.22
C THR A 636 19.64 12.96 16.98
N TRP A 637 18.50 13.28 16.37
CA TRP A 637 18.09 12.63 15.12
C TRP A 637 19.11 12.86 13.98
N GLU A 638 19.69 14.04 13.88
CA GLU A 638 20.76 14.32 12.90
C GLU A 638 22.01 13.47 13.14
N GLN A 639 22.40 13.25 14.40
CA GLN A 639 23.54 12.38 14.73
C GLN A 639 23.28 10.92 14.37
N VAL A 640 22.03 10.46 14.54
CA VAL A 640 21.62 9.12 14.05
C VAL A 640 21.76 9.04 12.54
N GLY A 641 21.28 10.06 11.83
CA GLY A 641 21.39 10.15 10.38
C GLY A 641 22.83 10.21 9.89
N ASP A 642 23.68 11.05 10.49
CA ASP A 642 25.09 11.17 10.12
C ASP A 642 25.81 9.82 10.27
N ARG A 643 25.60 9.11 11.40
CA ARG A 643 26.23 7.82 11.64
C ARG A 643 25.73 6.75 10.67
N ALA A 644 24.44 6.75 10.35
CA ALA A 644 23.86 5.86 9.35
C ALA A 644 24.43 6.11 7.95
N LEU A 645 24.50 7.35 7.54
CA LEU A 645 25.05 7.73 6.22
C LEU A 645 26.53 7.32 6.08
N LYS A 646 27.33 7.56 7.11
CA LYS A 646 28.74 7.13 7.15
C LYS A 646 28.88 5.61 7.14
N HIS A 647 28.00 4.89 7.83
CA HIS A 647 27.96 3.44 7.79
C HIS A 647 27.63 2.89 6.39
N TYR A 648 26.69 3.51 5.68
CA TYR A 648 26.29 3.07 4.35
C TYR A 648 27.28 3.48 3.25
N PHE A 649 27.77 4.72 3.30
CA PHE A 649 28.49 5.34 2.18
C PHE A 649 29.96 5.68 2.47
N GLY A 650 30.46 5.29 3.64
CA GLY A 650 31.83 5.58 4.07
C GLY A 650 31.97 6.90 4.86
N PRO A 651 33.09 7.05 5.59
CA PRO A 651 33.26 8.13 6.57
C PRO A 651 33.22 9.55 5.98
N GLU A 652 33.54 9.70 4.69
CA GLU A 652 33.53 11.01 4.00
C GLU A 652 32.12 11.44 3.54
N LYS A 653 31.13 10.52 3.56
CA LYS A 653 29.77 10.77 3.06
C LYS A 653 28.75 10.76 4.18
N GLY A 654 29.01 11.56 5.21
CA GLY A 654 28.06 11.80 6.28
C GLY A 654 27.01 12.86 5.92
N LEU A 655 26.33 13.37 6.95
CA LEU A 655 25.25 14.34 6.80
C LEU A 655 25.65 15.60 6.04
N ASP A 656 26.84 16.16 6.30
CA ASP A 656 27.31 17.40 5.64
C ASP A 656 27.43 17.19 4.14
N TRP A 657 27.98 16.04 3.72
CA TRP A 657 28.05 15.71 2.30
C TRP A 657 26.65 15.64 1.67
N PHE A 658 25.69 15.00 2.34
CA PHE A 658 24.32 14.91 1.83
C PHE A 658 23.58 16.24 1.90
N LYS A 659 23.88 17.14 2.85
CA LYS A 659 23.34 18.51 2.86
C LYS A 659 23.75 19.29 1.61
N GLU A 660 24.96 19.08 1.12
CA GLU A 660 25.46 19.71 -0.11
C GLU A 660 24.86 19.06 -1.38
N HIS A 661 24.85 17.74 -1.45
CA HIS A 661 24.53 16.99 -2.67
C HIS A 661 23.05 16.54 -2.75
N GLY A 662 22.40 16.33 -1.62
CA GLY A 662 21.00 15.89 -1.46
C GLY A 662 20.76 14.40 -1.68
N PHE A 663 21.54 13.76 -2.55
CA PHE A 663 21.37 12.35 -2.90
C PHE A 663 22.65 11.72 -3.46
N MET A 664 22.65 10.42 -3.50
CA MET A 664 23.67 9.62 -4.16
C MET A 664 23.02 8.63 -5.14
N MET A 665 23.60 8.47 -6.32
CA MET A 665 23.17 7.48 -7.31
C MET A 665 24.31 6.57 -7.74
N TRP A 666 23.97 5.30 -8.04
CA TRP A 666 24.92 4.34 -8.62
C TRP A 666 24.20 3.33 -9.53
N PRO A 667 24.89 2.78 -10.53
CA PRO A 667 24.30 1.79 -11.42
C PRO A 667 23.76 0.57 -10.66
N LYS A 668 22.61 0.08 -11.09
CA LYS A 668 22.08 -1.20 -10.65
C LYS A 668 22.65 -2.31 -11.54
N LYS A 669 23.03 -3.43 -10.95
CA LYS A 669 23.44 -4.61 -11.71
C LYS A 669 22.23 -5.40 -12.19
N VAL A 670 22.44 -6.20 -13.23
CA VAL A 670 21.37 -7.01 -13.84
C VAL A 670 20.76 -7.97 -12.83
N GLU A 671 21.58 -8.56 -11.95
CA GLU A 671 21.14 -9.48 -10.89
C GLU A 671 20.31 -8.80 -9.80
N GLU A 672 20.39 -7.48 -9.67
CA GLU A 672 19.56 -6.69 -8.77
C GLU A 672 18.23 -6.32 -9.42
N ALA A 673 18.25 -6.06 -10.72
CA ALA A 673 17.10 -5.62 -11.50
C ALA A 673 16.17 -6.79 -11.88
N TYR A 674 16.75 -7.82 -12.50
CA TYR A 674 16.03 -8.99 -13.04
C TYR A 674 16.43 -10.26 -12.30
N TRP A 675 16.28 -10.24 -11.00
CA TRP A 675 16.87 -11.19 -10.06
C TRP A 675 16.35 -12.63 -10.17
N ARG A 676 15.18 -12.84 -10.80
CA ARG A 676 14.47 -14.13 -10.84
C ARG A 676 15.33 -15.30 -11.29
N TRP A 677 16.19 -15.10 -12.28
CA TRP A 677 17.04 -16.14 -12.85
C TRP A 677 18.39 -16.31 -12.16
N PHE A 678 18.68 -15.46 -11.16
CA PHE A 678 19.90 -15.52 -10.36
C PHE A 678 19.68 -16.10 -8.96
N ILE A 679 18.44 -16.43 -8.61
CA ILE A 679 18.09 -17.04 -7.32
C ILE A 679 17.20 -18.25 -7.57
N ASP A 680 17.56 -19.38 -6.98
CA ASP A 680 16.77 -20.59 -7.02
C ASP A 680 15.65 -20.54 -5.98
N ALA A 681 14.62 -19.78 -6.31
CA ALA A 681 13.42 -19.65 -5.50
C ALA A 681 12.18 -19.82 -6.38
N ARG A 682 11.24 -20.60 -5.89
CA ARG A 682 9.97 -20.91 -6.55
C ARG A 682 8.86 -20.07 -5.98
N VAL A 683 7.88 -19.72 -6.79
CA VAL A 683 6.68 -19.01 -6.36
C VAL A 683 5.46 -19.91 -6.41
N PRO A 684 4.45 -19.64 -5.58
CA PRO A 684 3.27 -20.48 -5.48
C PRO A 684 2.26 -20.19 -6.59
N ILE A 685 2.01 -21.15 -7.47
CA ILE A 685 0.80 -21.20 -8.30
C ILE A 685 -0.24 -22.16 -7.73
N TYR A 686 0.15 -22.90 -6.70
CA TYR A 686 -0.69 -23.74 -5.86
C TYR A 686 -0.35 -23.45 -4.40
N LEU A 687 -1.35 -23.10 -3.62
CA LEU A 687 -1.22 -22.54 -2.27
C LEU A 687 -1.52 -23.62 -1.23
N GLU A 688 -0.69 -24.66 -1.15
CA GLU A 688 -0.92 -25.83 -0.26
C GLU A 688 -1.25 -25.41 1.17
N TRP A 689 -0.51 -24.43 1.72
CA TRP A 689 -0.68 -23.98 3.11
C TRP A 689 -2.07 -23.41 3.42
N MET A 690 -2.83 -23.01 2.40
CA MET A 690 -4.21 -22.52 2.59
C MET A 690 -5.12 -23.62 3.17
N ILE A 691 -4.79 -24.88 2.98
CA ILE A 691 -5.52 -26.01 3.56
C ILE A 691 -5.40 -25.99 5.08
N ASP A 692 -4.18 -25.88 5.59
CA ASP A 692 -3.91 -25.82 7.04
C ASP A 692 -4.44 -24.52 7.66
N LEU A 693 -4.29 -23.40 6.92
CA LEU A 693 -4.86 -22.12 7.34
C LEU A 693 -6.39 -22.20 7.45
N LYS A 694 -7.09 -22.82 6.49
CA LYS A 694 -8.55 -22.99 6.56
C LYS A 694 -8.95 -23.71 7.85
N GLU A 695 -8.30 -24.83 8.15
CA GLU A 695 -8.57 -25.59 9.37
C GLU A 695 -8.37 -24.73 10.64
N GLN A 696 -7.31 -23.92 10.65
CA GLN A 696 -7.08 -22.99 11.74
C GLN A 696 -8.14 -21.90 11.81
N MET A 697 -8.52 -21.27 10.69
CA MET A 697 -9.51 -20.18 10.64
C MET A 697 -10.87 -20.66 11.13
N VAL A 698 -11.32 -21.83 10.69
CA VAL A 698 -12.58 -22.44 11.17
C VAL A 698 -12.54 -22.63 12.66
N ARG A 699 -11.46 -23.22 13.20
CA ARG A 699 -11.30 -23.47 14.63
C ARG A 699 -11.23 -22.18 15.44
N MET A 700 -10.37 -21.25 15.03
CA MET A 700 -10.15 -19.99 15.76
C MET A 700 -11.36 -19.06 15.65
N GLY A 701 -12.01 -19.03 14.48
CA GLY A 701 -13.22 -18.27 14.26
C GLY A 701 -14.35 -18.74 15.20
N ALA A 702 -14.54 -20.06 15.33
CA ALA A 702 -15.49 -20.63 16.26
C ALA A 702 -15.18 -20.29 17.71
N GLU A 703 -13.90 -20.29 18.11
CA GLU A 703 -13.46 -19.96 19.45
C GLU A 703 -13.77 -18.51 19.84
N VAL A 704 -13.57 -17.56 18.92
CA VAL A 704 -13.77 -16.13 19.17
C VAL A 704 -15.13 -15.61 18.69
N GLY A 705 -15.96 -16.46 18.09
CA GLY A 705 -17.29 -16.09 17.57
C GLY A 705 -17.23 -15.19 16.34
N ILE A 706 -16.17 -15.29 15.53
CA ILE A 706 -16.02 -14.62 14.22
C ILE A 706 -16.26 -15.69 13.14
N ASN A 707 -17.17 -15.41 12.24
CA ASN A 707 -17.45 -16.29 11.10
C ASN A 707 -17.36 -15.48 9.81
N LEU A 708 -16.28 -15.73 9.04
CA LEU A 708 -16.05 -15.13 7.72
C LEU A 708 -16.17 -16.21 6.65
N ASP A 709 -16.01 -15.81 5.39
CA ASP A 709 -16.00 -16.75 4.27
C ASP A 709 -14.67 -17.54 4.22
N TRP A 710 -14.57 -18.55 5.09
CA TRP A 710 -13.38 -19.41 5.16
C TRP A 710 -13.15 -20.26 3.91
N GLU A 711 -14.10 -20.30 2.97
CA GLU A 711 -13.93 -20.97 1.67
C GLU A 711 -12.88 -20.27 0.80
N GLN A 712 -12.60 -19.01 1.08
CA GLN A 712 -11.51 -18.28 0.43
C GLN A 712 -10.11 -18.82 0.79
N TYR A 713 -9.99 -19.61 1.86
CA TYR A 713 -8.75 -20.36 2.15
C TYR A 713 -8.72 -21.64 1.33
N THR A 714 -8.35 -21.53 0.05
CA THR A 714 -8.27 -22.62 -0.92
C THR A 714 -6.93 -22.60 -1.66
N PRO A 715 -6.36 -23.77 -2.00
CA PRO A 715 -5.05 -23.85 -2.66
C PRO A 715 -5.05 -23.36 -4.12
N LEU A 716 -6.22 -23.24 -4.75
CA LEU A 716 -6.35 -22.78 -6.13
C LEU A 716 -7.10 -21.46 -6.19
N LEU A 717 -6.52 -20.51 -6.93
CA LEU A 717 -7.10 -19.16 -7.06
C LEU A 717 -8.51 -19.24 -7.65
N SER A 718 -9.44 -18.55 -6.98
CA SER A 718 -10.87 -18.59 -7.30
C SER A 718 -11.47 -17.20 -7.19
N TRP A 719 -12.56 -16.95 -7.89
CA TRP A 719 -13.36 -15.75 -7.69
C TRP A 719 -14.48 -16.03 -6.69
N PHE A 720 -14.67 -15.09 -5.77
CA PHE A 720 -15.75 -15.09 -4.77
C PHE A 720 -16.56 -13.82 -4.89
N PRO A 721 -17.91 -13.90 -4.74
CA PRO A 721 -18.73 -12.70 -4.76
C PRO A 721 -18.46 -11.84 -3.52
N CYS A 722 -18.29 -10.55 -3.72
CA CYS A 722 -18.16 -9.59 -2.63
C CYS A 722 -19.52 -9.18 -2.06
N ALA A 723 -19.54 -8.59 -0.87
CA ALA A 723 -20.75 -8.16 -0.18
C ALA A 723 -21.75 -7.39 -1.08
N PRO A 724 -21.32 -6.40 -1.90
CA PRO A 724 -22.27 -5.70 -2.79
C PRO A 724 -22.92 -6.59 -3.85
N HIS A 725 -22.29 -7.70 -4.25
CA HIS A 725 -22.89 -8.65 -5.20
C HIS A 725 -24.02 -9.48 -4.57
N LEU A 726 -24.03 -9.58 -3.24
CA LEU A 726 -25.02 -10.38 -2.49
C LEU A 726 -26.26 -9.56 -2.09
N VAL A 727 -26.26 -8.25 -2.27
CA VAL A 727 -27.42 -7.39 -1.99
C VAL A 727 -28.55 -7.68 -2.95
N LYS A 728 -29.69 -8.15 -2.44
CA LYS A 728 -30.86 -8.57 -3.22
C LYS A 728 -31.93 -7.49 -3.39
N ASP A 729 -31.92 -6.44 -2.53
CA ASP A 729 -32.93 -5.37 -2.61
C ASP A 729 -32.74 -4.58 -3.90
N PRO A 730 -33.74 -4.60 -4.82
CA PRO A 730 -33.62 -3.95 -6.13
C PRO A 730 -33.59 -2.40 -6.05
N GLN A 731 -33.90 -1.81 -4.90
CA GLN A 731 -33.78 -0.37 -4.72
C GLN A 731 -32.33 0.09 -4.77
N TYR A 732 -31.40 -0.76 -4.30
CA TYR A 732 -29.95 -0.49 -4.33
C TYR A 732 -29.37 -1.00 -5.63
N ASP A 733 -29.64 -0.31 -6.73
CA ASP A 733 -29.35 -0.76 -8.10
C ASP A 733 -28.01 -0.30 -8.66
N LEU A 734 -27.27 0.55 -7.92
CA LEU A 734 -25.96 1.06 -8.33
C LEU A 734 -24.84 0.55 -7.41
N TYR A 735 -23.67 0.33 -8.00
CA TYR A 735 -22.42 0.10 -7.29
C TYR A 735 -21.72 1.45 -7.07
N SER A 736 -21.50 1.84 -5.84
CA SER A 736 -20.76 3.06 -5.51
C SER A 736 -19.35 2.72 -5.09
N PHE A 737 -18.38 3.45 -5.61
CA PHE A 737 -16.96 3.30 -5.28
C PHE A 737 -16.27 4.65 -5.16
N SER A 738 -15.13 4.67 -4.46
CA SER A 738 -14.29 5.85 -4.38
C SER A 738 -13.18 5.83 -5.43
N TYR A 739 -12.83 7.00 -5.97
CA TYR A 739 -11.68 7.17 -6.86
C TYR A 739 -10.71 8.23 -6.32
N ARG A 740 -9.48 8.22 -6.82
CA ARG A 740 -8.47 9.23 -6.50
C ARG A 740 -8.33 10.24 -7.62
N ASP A 741 -8.34 11.51 -7.26
CA ASP A 741 -7.97 12.58 -8.19
C ASP A 741 -6.44 12.70 -8.28
N ILE A 742 -5.92 13.10 -9.46
CA ILE A 742 -4.48 13.23 -9.67
C ILE A 742 -3.85 14.41 -8.91
N VAL A 743 -4.65 15.43 -8.61
CA VAL A 743 -4.17 16.63 -7.89
C VAL A 743 -4.14 16.46 -6.39
N HIS A 744 -4.73 15.37 -5.86
CA HIS A 744 -4.78 15.15 -4.41
C HIS A 744 -4.06 13.87 -3.96
N THR A 745 -3.48 13.95 -2.78
CA THR A 745 -2.90 12.81 -2.06
C THR A 745 -3.64 12.62 -0.75
N SER A 746 -4.52 11.64 -0.69
CA SER A 746 -5.38 11.42 0.46
C SER A 746 -6.06 12.74 0.89
N SER A 747 -6.33 12.94 2.17
CA SER A 747 -6.85 14.21 2.69
C SER A 747 -5.76 15.30 2.87
N SER A 748 -4.49 14.95 2.72
CA SER A 748 -3.37 15.82 3.11
C SER A 748 -3.12 17.04 2.21
N THR A 749 -3.76 17.11 1.05
CA THR A 749 -3.54 18.17 0.07
C THR A 749 -4.77 19.02 -0.20
N MET A 750 -5.89 18.73 0.46
CA MET A 750 -7.15 19.43 0.25
C MET A 750 -7.11 20.88 0.75
N GLU A 751 -6.30 21.17 1.74
CA GLU A 751 -6.10 22.53 2.28
C GLU A 751 -5.20 23.42 1.42
N THR A 752 -4.64 22.92 0.32
CA THR A 752 -3.70 23.66 -0.53
C THR A 752 -4.41 24.52 -1.56
N PRO A 753 -4.30 25.88 -1.54
CA PRO A 753 -5.08 26.80 -2.38
C PRO A 753 -4.98 26.51 -3.88
N TRP A 754 -3.77 26.32 -4.44
CA TRP A 754 -3.60 26.04 -5.88
C TRP A 754 -4.26 24.74 -6.32
N LEU A 755 -4.21 23.72 -5.43
CA LEU A 755 -4.82 22.45 -5.76
C LEU A 755 -6.35 22.51 -5.65
N ASP A 756 -6.85 23.34 -4.74
CA ASP A 756 -8.28 23.61 -4.62
C ASP A 756 -8.83 24.33 -5.88
N GLU A 757 -8.12 25.35 -6.38
CA GLU A 757 -8.49 26.05 -7.62
C GLU A 757 -8.55 25.09 -8.81
N VAL A 758 -7.53 24.26 -8.98
CA VAL A 758 -7.52 23.22 -10.05
C VAL A 758 -8.67 22.24 -9.87
N SER A 759 -8.96 21.84 -8.64
CA SER A 759 -10.06 20.93 -8.32
C SER A 759 -11.43 21.55 -8.60
N ALA A 760 -11.58 22.83 -8.33
CA ALA A 760 -12.81 23.57 -8.64
C ALA A 760 -13.03 23.70 -10.16
N MET A 761 -11.95 23.73 -10.95
CA MET A 761 -12.02 23.72 -12.42
C MET A 761 -12.37 22.34 -12.99
N ASN A 762 -12.04 21.24 -12.26
CA ASN A 762 -12.38 19.89 -12.68
C ASN A 762 -13.86 19.60 -12.29
N PRO A 763 -14.76 19.38 -13.27
CA PRO A 763 -16.18 19.20 -12.98
C PRO A 763 -16.51 17.93 -12.18
N TYR A 764 -15.55 17.05 -11.96
CA TYR A 764 -15.77 15.77 -11.30
C TYR A 764 -15.29 15.73 -9.84
N THR A 765 -14.27 16.51 -9.48
CA THR A 765 -13.56 16.39 -8.19
C THR A 765 -14.47 16.53 -6.97
N TYR A 766 -15.30 17.55 -6.93
CA TYR A 766 -16.20 17.80 -5.77
C TYR A 766 -17.62 17.27 -5.97
N ASN A 767 -17.87 16.52 -7.03
CA ASN A 767 -19.18 16.06 -7.39
C ASN A 767 -19.31 14.53 -7.32
N VAL A 768 -20.51 14.05 -7.10
CA VAL A 768 -20.86 12.63 -7.25
C VAL A 768 -21.08 12.35 -8.73
N THR A 769 -20.42 11.35 -9.29
CA THR A 769 -20.51 11.08 -10.74
C THR A 769 -21.32 9.83 -11.06
N MET A 770 -22.08 9.90 -12.16
CA MET A 770 -22.92 8.80 -12.64
C MET A 770 -22.92 8.79 -14.18
N ASN A 771 -23.17 7.62 -14.75
CA ASN A 771 -23.38 7.48 -16.18
C ASN A 771 -24.57 8.33 -16.66
N ALA A 772 -24.39 9.05 -17.78
CA ALA A 772 -25.38 9.99 -18.30
C ALA A 772 -26.72 9.32 -18.68
N ASP A 773 -26.67 8.12 -19.27
CA ASP A 773 -27.89 7.40 -19.66
C ASP A 773 -28.63 6.83 -18.43
N THR A 774 -27.90 6.42 -17.42
CA THR A 774 -28.46 5.98 -16.14
C THR A 774 -29.11 7.14 -15.39
N ALA A 775 -28.45 8.29 -15.35
CA ALA A 775 -29.02 9.50 -14.74
C ALA A 775 -30.35 9.87 -15.43
N LYS A 776 -30.36 9.86 -16.77
CA LYS A 776 -31.57 10.14 -17.55
C LYS A 776 -32.71 9.15 -17.25
N LYS A 777 -32.41 7.84 -17.16
CA LYS A 777 -33.40 6.81 -16.80
C LYS A 777 -33.99 7.02 -15.41
N LYS A 778 -33.19 7.54 -14.47
CA LYS A 778 -33.61 7.88 -13.10
C LYS A 778 -34.28 9.28 -12.98
N GLY A 779 -34.47 10.01 -14.06
CA GLY A 779 -35.02 11.35 -14.04
C GLY A 779 -34.11 12.41 -13.44
N LEU A 780 -32.82 12.13 -13.36
CA LEU A 780 -31.79 13.01 -12.81
C LEU A 780 -31.08 13.80 -13.90
N LYS A 781 -30.63 15.00 -13.54
CA LYS A 781 -29.94 15.93 -14.46
C LYS A 781 -28.59 16.35 -13.86
N ASP A 782 -27.68 16.77 -14.72
CA ASP A 782 -26.42 17.39 -14.33
C ASP A 782 -26.65 18.58 -13.37
N GLY A 783 -25.93 18.59 -12.25
CA GLY A 783 -26.04 19.62 -11.21
C GLY A 783 -27.19 19.42 -10.20
N ASP A 784 -28.01 18.38 -10.33
CA ASP A 784 -29.07 18.09 -9.35
C ASP A 784 -28.45 17.83 -7.95
N PRO A 785 -29.02 18.38 -6.88
CA PRO A 785 -28.70 17.94 -5.52
C PRO A 785 -29.29 16.56 -5.29
N ILE A 786 -28.47 15.64 -4.75
CA ILE A 786 -28.85 14.24 -4.55
C ILE A 786 -28.50 13.76 -3.14
N GLU A 787 -29.29 12.83 -2.66
CA GLU A 787 -28.95 11.95 -1.52
C GLU A 787 -28.55 10.59 -2.07
N VAL A 788 -27.46 10.06 -1.55
CA VAL A 788 -26.98 8.70 -1.80
C VAL A 788 -27.13 7.91 -0.50
N GLU A 789 -27.81 6.79 -0.53
CA GLU A 789 -28.02 5.91 0.62
C GLU A 789 -27.43 4.52 0.31
N SER A 790 -26.54 4.04 1.19
CA SER A 790 -25.98 2.67 1.06
C SER A 790 -26.95 1.62 1.59
N ALA A 791 -26.74 0.36 1.18
CA ALA A 791 -27.51 -0.77 1.68
C ALA A 791 -27.36 -0.99 3.20
N TYR A 792 -26.41 -0.33 3.84
CA TYR A 792 -26.23 -0.28 5.30
C TYR A 792 -27.11 0.79 5.97
N GLY A 793 -27.82 1.60 5.20
CA GLY A 793 -28.63 2.71 5.69
C GLY A 793 -27.88 4.02 5.92
N HIS A 794 -26.60 4.07 5.63
CA HIS A 794 -25.78 5.30 5.72
C HIS A 794 -26.09 6.23 4.54
N LYS A 795 -26.05 7.54 4.80
CA LYS A 795 -26.46 8.55 3.83
C LYS A 795 -25.44 9.66 3.69
N VAL A 796 -25.27 10.12 2.47
CA VAL A 796 -24.52 11.35 2.16
C VAL A 796 -25.28 12.17 1.14
N THR A 797 -24.99 13.46 1.10
CA THR A 797 -25.54 14.38 0.09
C THR A 797 -24.42 14.90 -0.81
N GLY A 798 -24.76 15.27 -2.03
CA GLY A 798 -23.82 15.84 -2.98
C GLY A 798 -24.51 16.41 -4.20
N ARG A 799 -23.72 16.93 -5.14
CA ARG A 799 -24.20 17.36 -6.44
C ARG A 799 -23.87 16.30 -7.48
N LEU A 800 -24.82 16.01 -8.34
CA LEU A 800 -24.63 15.05 -9.43
C LEU A 800 -23.87 15.68 -10.58
N LYS A 801 -22.83 14.99 -11.05
CA LYS A 801 -22.18 15.27 -12.33
C LYS A 801 -22.31 14.06 -13.26
N VAL A 802 -22.97 14.24 -14.40
CA VAL A 802 -23.15 13.15 -15.36
C VAL A 802 -21.93 13.03 -16.30
N ARG A 803 -21.57 11.80 -16.64
CA ARG A 803 -20.46 11.52 -17.59
C ARG A 803 -20.77 10.26 -18.42
N LYS A 804 -20.26 10.23 -19.67
CA LYS A 804 -20.41 9.04 -20.52
C LYS A 804 -19.39 7.95 -20.22
N GLY A 805 -18.18 8.34 -19.87
CA GLY A 805 -17.09 7.42 -19.56
C GLY A 805 -17.20 6.80 -18.16
N GLN A 806 -18.33 6.18 -17.86
CA GLN A 806 -18.58 5.47 -16.59
C GLN A 806 -19.51 4.30 -16.85
N HIS A 807 -19.26 3.15 -16.18
CA HIS A 807 -20.11 1.98 -16.29
C HIS A 807 -21.55 2.33 -15.88
N PRO A 808 -22.59 1.88 -16.63
CA PRO A 808 -23.99 2.28 -16.40
C PRO A 808 -24.53 1.97 -15.00
N ARG A 809 -24.01 0.96 -14.36
CA ARG A 809 -24.45 0.51 -13.02
C ARG A 809 -23.62 1.10 -11.89
N THR A 810 -22.87 2.19 -12.13
CA THR A 810 -21.97 2.72 -11.11
C THR A 810 -22.22 4.18 -10.76
N LEU A 811 -21.82 4.52 -9.54
CA LEU A 811 -21.76 5.86 -8.98
C LEU A 811 -20.39 6.05 -8.32
N ALA A 812 -19.68 7.12 -8.66
CA ALA A 812 -18.35 7.33 -8.12
C ALA A 812 -18.26 8.65 -7.34
N ILE A 813 -17.51 8.60 -6.22
CA ILE A 813 -17.28 9.72 -5.31
C ILE A 813 -15.77 9.83 -5.08
N MET A 814 -15.22 11.04 -5.09
CA MET A 814 -13.82 11.24 -4.77
C MET A 814 -13.53 10.91 -3.31
N GLY A 815 -12.60 10.00 -3.04
CA GLY A 815 -12.39 9.39 -1.72
C GLY A 815 -11.63 10.25 -0.70
N THR A 816 -11.43 11.56 -0.94
CA THR A 816 -10.62 12.43 -0.06
C THR A 816 -11.26 13.79 0.23
N ALA A 817 -12.49 14.01 -0.21
CA ALA A 817 -13.27 15.23 0.01
C ALA A 817 -14.24 15.10 1.20
N GLY A 818 -14.98 16.15 1.49
CA GLY A 818 -15.99 16.18 2.54
C GLY A 818 -15.42 16.44 3.93
N HIS A 819 -14.42 17.31 4.03
CA HIS A 819 -13.84 17.78 5.28
C HIS A 819 -14.82 18.59 6.10
N TRP A 820 -14.76 18.46 7.43
CA TRP A 820 -15.58 19.24 8.39
C TRP A 820 -14.76 19.92 9.49
N ALA A 821 -13.43 19.72 9.55
CA ALA A 821 -12.58 20.38 10.52
C ALA A 821 -12.45 21.88 10.24
N LYS A 822 -12.57 22.70 11.28
CA LYS A 822 -12.44 24.16 11.20
C LYS A 822 -10.98 24.60 10.99
N GLY A 823 -10.02 23.79 11.44
CA GLY A 823 -8.59 24.03 11.27
C GLY A 823 -8.10 23.86 9.81
N GLN A 824 -8.99 23.46 8.90
CA GLN A 824 -8.70 23.32 7.46
C GLN A 824 -9.77 24.07 6.63
N PRO A 825 -9.81 25.40 6.68
CA PRO A 825 -10.91 26.23 6.14
C PRO A 825 -11.05 26.14 4.61
N ILE A 826 -9.99 25.84 3.86
CA ILE A 826 -10.07 25.68 2.40
C ILE A 826 -10.76 24.35 2.05
N ALA A 827 -10.46 23.28 2.76
CA ALA A 827 -11.06 21.97 2.55
C ALA A 827 -12.47 21.85 3.10
N LEU A 828 -12.83 22.67 4.09
CA LEU A 828 -14.08 22.62 4.82
C LEU A 828 -15.31 22.66 3.90
N GLY A 829 -16.17 21.65 4.03
CA GLY A 829 -17.46 21.57 3.34
C GLY A 829 -17.40 21.31 1.83
N LYS A 830 -16.22 21.00 1.28
CA LYS A 830 -16.06 20.73 -0.16
C LYS A 830 -16.18 19.26 -0.48
N GLY A 831 -17.06 18.93 -1.40
CA GLY A 831 -17.30 17.57 -1.88
C GLY A 831 -18.07 16.69 -0.89
N THR A 832 -18.00 15.39 -1.09
CA THR A 832 -18.73 14.38 -0.31
C THR A 832 -17.75 13.36 0.25
N ASN A 833 -17.86 13.03 1.53
CA ASN A 833 -17.04 11.98 2.11
C ASN A 833 -17.64 10.59 1.83
N PHE A 834 -16.97 9.81 1.01
CA PHE A 834 -17.37 8.44 0.66
C PHE A 834 -17.40 7.50 1.88
N ASN A 835 -16.46 7.67 2.84
CA ASN A 835 -16.34 6.78 3.98
C ASN A 835 -17.55 6.83 4.93
N LEU A 836 -18.36 7.89 4.86
CA LEU A 836 -19.63 7.98 5.58
C LEU A 836 -20.70 6.99 5.06
N LEU A 837 -20.56 6.46 3.84
CA LEU A 837 -21.46 5.45 3.28
C LEU A 837 -21.05 4.03 3.64
N MET A 838 -19.80 3.83 4.03
CA MET A 838 -19.20 2.51 4.23
C MET A 838 -19.54 1.94 5.60
N ASP A 839 -19.38 0.64 5.72
CA ASP A 839 -19.29 -0.07 7.00
C ASP A 839 -17.85 -0.58 7.21
N ALA A 840 -17.45 -0.78 8.46
CA ALA A 840 -16.11 -1.24 8.85
C ALA A 840 -16.16 -2.57 9.61
N ARG A 841 -17.12 -3.42 9.28
CA ARG A 841 -17.25 -4.75 9.90
C ARG A 841 -16.27 -5.74 9.29
N LEU A 842 -15.87 -6.73 10.08
CA LEU A 842 -14.98 -7.80 9.61
C LEU A 842 -15.58 -8.59 8.44
N GLU A 843 -16.90 -8.75 8.41
CA GLU A 843 -17.64 -9.45 7.35
C GLU A 843 -17.57 -8.75 5.98
N GLU A 844 -17.18 -7.46 5.99
CA GLU A 844 -16.94 -6.67 4.78
C GLU A 844 -15.46 -6.71 4.33
N CYS A 845 -14.64 -7.45 5.04
CA CYS A 845 -13.22 -7.59 4.72
C CYS A 845 -12.93 -8.89 3.97
N ASP A 846 -11.93 -8.84 3.11
CA ASP A 846 -11.26 -10.03 2.60
C ASP A 846 -10.76 -10.85 3.79
N PRO A 847 -11.17 -12.12 3.96
CA PRO A 847 -10.82 -12.89 5.14
C PRO A 847 -9.34 -13.26 5.21
N VAL A 848 -8.60 -13.15 4.10
CA VAL A 848 -7.17 -13.48 4.02
C VAL A 848 -6.29 -12.27 4.33
N THR A 849 -6.57 -11.12 3.70
CA THR A 849 -5.70 -9.93 3.76
C THR A 849 -6.28 -8.78 4.56
N LEU A 850 -7.51 -8.87 5.05
CA LEU A 850 -8.25 -7.79 5.70
C LEU A 850 -8.51 -6.56 4.83
N ASN A 851 -8.44 -6.66 3.52
CA ASN A 851 -8.92 -5.59 2.67
C ASN A 851 -10.41 -5.37 2.90
N LEU A 852 -10.77 -4.14 3.26
CA LEU A 852 -12.16 -3.76 3.37
C LEU A 852 -12.78 -3.63 1.96
N GLU A 853 -14.04 -4.03 1.83
CA GLU A 853 -14.83 -3.80 0.62
C GLU A 853 -15.02 -2.30 0.37
N LEU A 854 -14.43 -1.78 -0.71
CA LEU A 854 -14.48 -0.37 -1.07
C LEU A 854 -15.56 -0.06 -2.13
N CYS A 855 -16.44 -1.03 -2.42
CA CYS A 855 -17.60 -0.87 -3.26
C CYS A 855 -18.88 -1.15 -2.46
N LEU A 856 -19.93 -0.40 -2.72
CA LEU A 856 -21.19 -0.49 -1.98
C LEU A 856 -22.36 -0.55 -2.94
N LYS A 857 -23.43 -1.22 -2.54
CA LYS A 857 -24.73 -1.03 -3.21
C LYS A 857 -25.41 0.20 -2.65
N VAL A 858 -25.83 1.09 -3.55
CA VAL A 858 -26.49 2.35 -3.19
C VAL A 858 -27.75 2.58 -4.03
N LYS A 859 -28.65 3.38 -3.46
CA LYS A 859 -29.73 4.07 -4.18
C LYS A 859 -29.51 5.56 -4.16
N VAL A 860 -30.04 6.24 -5.17
CA VAL A 860 -29.93 7.70 -5.32
C VAL A 860 -31.29 8.32 -5.40
N LYS A 861 -31.47 9.41 -4.64
CA LYS A 861 -32.70 10.20 -4.63
C LYS A 861 -32.37 11.65 -4.93
N LYS A 862 -33.20 12.28 -5.76
CA LYS A 862 -33.14 13.74 -5.95
C LYS A 862 -33.63 14.43 -4.70
N LEU A 863 -32.90 15.44 -4.26
CA LEU A 863 -33.35 16.36 -3.21
C LEU A 863 -34.11 17.51 -3.85
N GLU A 864 -35.20 17.90 -3.23
CA GLU A 864 -35.87 19.16 -3.57
C GLU A 864 -34.95 20.31 -3.21
N ARG A 865 -34.91 21.34 -4.06
CA ARG A 865 -34.16 22.56 -3.73
C ARG A 865 -34.86 23.20 -2.52
N ALA A 866 -34.12 23.30 -1.41
CA ALA A 866 -34.57 24.08 -0.24
C ALA A 866 -34.72 25.58 -0.58
#